data_db37dc0f683b3b1016e8945fd2fa1842
#
_entry.id   db37dc0f683b3b1016e8945fd2fa1842
#
_cell.length_a   1.000
_cell.length_b   1.000
_cell.length_c   1.000
_cell.angle_alpha   90.00
_cell.angle_beta   90.00
_cell.angle_gamma   90.00
#
_symmetry.space_group_name_H-M   'P 1'
#
loop_
_entity.id
_entity.type
_entity.pdbx_description
1 polymer ?
#
loop_
_entity_poly.entity_id
_entity_poly.type
_entity_poly.pdbx_seq_one_letter_code
_entity_poly.pdbx_strand_id
1 'polypeptide(L)'
;VLLYIDGQRADLFEDENIEMTLTTQNVKDISKVFGDYSNGFTLPASTTNNAIFKHYYNVDLLGGFTANLRADSFIEVNNNLFKQGVLELEEVQMKDNEPYAYSVSFYSNTTALKDLFGEDTLNDLDLSAQDHTYNDTNIEAGINGYVSGTDNAVIYPMITPVTRWYYDSQGSHGDGNIHYHNDPSHGVFYYDLKPAVKLQKIIDAIEAKYDIEFQSDFFASADFGKLFMWCHRRAGYMFKDQPIGATSELIELVSGDTVFDSTLHRFPVTASANPALISYSCTATASTNYRVDVFINDERFVSKEHTGPVSNVFVFLPALVAGDYVEMRLAPSGDGGAVTVGVFADWYADASGVTLLAATALTSAMTTAGVVTVSDQMPEQKVSDFIGSLIRAFNLVVVPTAPSTYDVEPLDDWYSEGTTRDISQYVDTEESNVKKAPLYRRISFKYNETEAILGEQYRLQNDIGYGDLRADFAFDGEEFEVEVGFDNMLFERLTDTYSNGVGLTEINVGQCITRELEPYIGQPIIFYAAGNLRIQLSNHWSYTDMNDAAIEKQDMWLIGNVNSSVATSVTKTLNFGTEIDPYLLQAFDDGLYKTYWKDYITDLYDASRRVFTFKAQLPLGVMVQLKNNDKLTILERNYIINSVKLNLTTGEASLELLNDV
;
A
#
# COMPACT_ATOMS: atom_id res chain seq x y z
N VAL A 1 28.97 19.61 -25.28
CA VAL A 1 27.94 19.39 -24.25
C VAL A 1 27.33 20.74 -23.89
N LEU A 2 26.01 20.79 -23.74
CA LEU A 2 25.28 21.95 -23.22
C LEU A 2 24.51 21.50 -21.98
N LEU A 3 24.57 22.30 -20.93
CA LEU A 3 23.80 22.08 -19.68
C LEU A 3 22.80 23.21 -19.53
N TYR A 4 21.55 22.84 -19.22
CA TYR A 4 20.51 23.80 -18.91
C TYR A 4 20.04 23.57 -17.46
N ILE A 5 19.87 24.64 -16.70
CA ILE A 5 19.41 24.66 -15.31
C ILE A 5 18.24 25.63 -15.23
N ASP A 6 17.07 25.19 -14.80
CA ASP A 6 15.82 25.98 -14.80
C ASP A 6 15.54 26.65 -16.15
N GLY A 7 15.80 25.92 -17.24
CA GLY A 7 15.63 26.42 -18.61
C GLY A 7 16.69 27.42 -19.08
N GLN A 8 17.69 27.75 -18.26
CA GLN A 8 18.78 28.65 -18.59
C GLN A 8 20.05 27.87 -18.93
N ARG A 9 20.69 28.22 -20.04
CA ARG A 9 21.95 27.58 -20.43
C ARG A 9 23.08 28.00 -19.48
N ALA A 10 23.72 27.02 -18.85
CA ALA A 10 24.90 27.23 -18.01
C ALA A 10 26.19 27.27 -18.84
N ASP A 11 27.16 28.06 -18.39
CA ASP A 11 28.50 28.05 -18.92
C ASP A 11 29.29 26.87 -18.32
N LEU A 12 30.09 26.20 -19.15
CA LEU A 12 30.99 25.11 -18.76
C LEU A 12 32.46 25.60 -18.90
N PHE A 13 33.39 25.00 -18.13
CA PHE A 13 34.80 25.12 -18.41
C PHE A 13 35.13 24.44 -19.76
N GLU A 14 36.12 24.95 -20.48
CA GLU A 14 36.51 24.39 -21.81
C GLU A 14 36.98 22.93 -21.71
N ASP A 15 37.56 22.54 -20.58
CA ASP A 15 38.16 21.22 -20.30
C ASP A 15 37.34 20.42 -19.27
N GLU A 16 36.12 20.84 -18.95
CA GLU A 16 35.29 20.10 -18.01
C GLU A 16 34.85 18.75 -18.55
N ASN A 17 35.10 17.74 -17.78
CA ASN A 17 34.71 16.37 -18.09
C ASN A 17 33.42 16.03 -17.37
N ILE A 18 32.29 16.04 -18.08
CA ILE A 18 31.03 15.57 -17.54
C ILE A 18 30.98 14.07 -17.73
N GLU A 19 31.20 13.34 -16.62
CA GLU A 19 31.08 11.88 -16.59
C GLU A 19 29.69 11.49 -16.11
N MET A 20 29.04 10.60 -16.84
CA MET A 20 27.75 10.05 -16.47
C MET A 20 27.84 8.53 -16.36
N THR A 21 27.27 7.98 -15.28
CA THR A 21 27.15 6.54 -15.07
C THR A 21 25.72 6.12 -15.38
N LEU A 22 25.59 5.24 -16.36
CA LEU A 22 24.32 4.61 -16.75
C LEU A 22 24.25 3.22 -16.11
N THR A 23 23.27 3.00 -15.23
CA THR A 23 23.01 1.68 -14.62
C THR A 23 21.51 1.49 -14.50
N THR A 24 21.04 0.27 -14.69
CA THR A 24 19.63 -0.07 -14.49
C THR A 24 19.45 -0.97 -13.27
N GLN A 25 19.98 -2.16 -13.30
CA GLN A 25 20.15 -3.02 -12.14
C GLN A 25 21.61 -3.40 -11.98
N ASN A 26 22.02 -3.66 -10.76
CA ASN A 26 23.40 -4.02 -10.46
C ASN A 26 23.45 -5.46 -9.93
N VAL A 27 24.45 -6.24 -10.39
CA VAL A 27 24.74 -7.59 -9.86
C VAL A 27 24.88 -7.61 -8.33
N LYS A 28 25.24 -6.48 -7.72
CA LYS A 28 25.41 -6.34 -6.26
C LYS A 28 24.15 -5.88 -5.53
N ASP A 29 23.17 -5.37 -6.25
CA ASP A 29 21.90 -4.93 -5.68
C ASP A 29 20.79 -5.18 -6.70
N ILE A 30 20.31 -6.43 -6.66
CA ILE A 30 19.28 -6.91 -7.59
C ILE A 30 17.90 -6.30 -7.35
N SER A 31 17.71 -5.60 -6.24
CA SER A 31 16.48 -4.90 -5.89
C SER A 31 16.53 -3.39 -6.14
N LYS A 32 17.61 -2.91 -6.74
CA LYS A 32 17.81 -1.48 -6.97
C LYS A 32 16.88 -0.95 -8.07
N VAL A 33 16.15 0.07 -7.72
CA VAL A 33 15.08 0.64 -8.54
C VAL A 33 15.56 1.79 -9.43
N PHE A 34 16.70 2.46 -9.09
CA PHE A 34 17.07 3.74 -9.68
C PHE A 34 18.50 3.75 -10.20
N GLY A 35 18.70 4.28 -11.38
CA GLY A 35 19.85 3.95 -12.15
C GLY A 35 20.87 5.00 -12.54
N ASP A 36 20.51 6.16 -13.03
CA ASP A 36 21.46 7.04 -13.69
C ASP A 36 21.88 8.22 -12.80
N TYR A 37 23.17 8.45 -12.69
CA TYR A 37 23.71 9.64 -12.02
C TYR A 37 24.98 10.12 -12.71
N SER A 38 25.31 11.41 -12.57
CA SER A 38 26.63 11.92 -12.94
C SER A 38 27.55 11.93 -11.72
N ASN A 39 28.84 11.81 -11.95
CA ASN A 39 29.81 12.25 -10.97
C ASN A 39 29.70 13.79 -10.81
N GLY A 40 30.10 14.30 -9.64
CA GLY A 40 30.18 15.75 -9.46
C GLY A 40 31.11 16.38 -10.49
N PHE A 41 30.70 17.50 -11.06
CA PHE A 41 31.51 18.29 -11.98
C PHE A 41 31.43 19.78 -11.61
N THR A 42 32.25 20.62 -12.24
CA THR A 42 32.36 22.02 -11.84
C THR A 42 31.90 22.96 -12.97
N LEU A 43 31.26 24.06 -12.57
CA LEU A 43 30.84 25.14 -13.46
C LEU A 43 31.60 26.39 -13.10
N PRO A 44 32.12 27.19 -14.08
CA PRO A 44 32.80 28.44 -13.77
C PRO A 44 31.84 29.43 -13.09
N ALA A 45 32.35 30.24 -12.18
CA ALA A 45 31.59 31.34 -11.60
C ALA A 45 31.50 32.52 -12.59
N SER A 46 30.98 32.26 -13.80
CA SER A 46 30.70 33.26 -14.82
C SER A 46 29.53 34.16 -14.42
N THR A 47 29.35 35.25 -15.15
CA THR A 47 28.20 36.13 -14.96
C THR A 47 26.87 35.38 -15.14
N THR A 48 26.83 34.45 -16.13
CA THR A 48 25.65 33.62 -16.40
C THR A 48 25.35 32.68 -15.21
N ASN A 49 26.37 31.92 -14.79
CA ASN A 49 26.18 30.93 -13.71
C ASN A 49 25.94 31.62 -12.35
N ASN A 50 26.59 32.76 -12.11
CA ASN A 50 26.27 33.56 -10.92
C ASN A 50 24.81 34.03 -10.89
N ALA A 51 24.24 34.36 -12.05
CA ALA A 51 22.83 34.73 -12.17
C ALA A 51 21.91 33.51 -11.98
N ILE A 52 22.23 32.33 -12.56
CA ILE A 52 21.49 31.07 -12.38
C ILE A 52 21.43 30.69 -10.90
N PHE A 53 22.59 30.64 -10.23
CA PHE A 53 22.68 30.34 -8.82
C PHE A 53 22.39 31.53 -7.90
N LYS A 54 21.87 32.66 -8.45
CA LYS A 54 21.45 33.85 -7.71
C LYS A 54 22.50 34.34 -6.71
N HIS A 55 23.78 34.25 -7.08
CA HIS A 55 24.91 34.63 -6.24
C HIS A 55 24.91 33.95 -4.86
N TYR A 56 24.61 32.64 -4.79
CA TYR A 56 24.45 31.85 -3.57
C TYR A 56 25.59 32.03 -2.54
N TYR A 57 26.80 32.34 -2.99
CA TYR A 57 27.95 32.64 -2.15
C TYR A 57 27.80 33.93 -1.34
N ASN A 58 26.87 34.81 -1.69
CA ASN A 58 26.68 36.08 -1.01
C ASN A 58 25.52 35.98 -0.02
N VAL A 59 25.86 35.86 1.27
CA VAL A 59 24.90 35.69 2.37
C VAL A 59 24.02 36.91 2.64
N ASP A 60 24.40 38.08 2.07
CA ASP A 60 23.64 39.33 2.27
C ASP A 60 22.45 39.47 1.31
N LEU A 61 22.34 38.59 0.31
CA LEU A 61 21.26 38.61 -0.66
C LEU A 61 20.04 37.84 -0.15
N LEU A 62 18.93 38.54 0.01
CA LEU A 62 17.64 37.94 0.33
C LEU A 62 17.01 37.33 -0.93
N GLY A 63 16.50 36.09 -0.83
CA GLY A 63 15.84 35.40 -1.95
C GLY A 63 16.82 34.74 -2.94
N GLY A 64 17.96 34.26 -2.44
CA GLY A 64 18.98 33.55 -3.16
C GLY A 64 18.53 32.19 -3.75
N PHE A 65 19.44 31.49 -4.39
CA PHE A 65 19.25 30.12 -4.84
C PHE A 65 19.09 29.20 -3.60
N THR A 66 18.15 28.29 -3.67
CA THR A 66 17.92 27.33 -2.57
C THR A 66 18.71 26.06 -2.83
N ALA A 67 19.94 26.00 -2.36
CA ALA A 67 20.84 24.86 -2.61
C ALA A 67 20.34 23.52 -2.00
N ASN A 68 19.42 23.58 -1.02
CA ASN A 68 18.78 22.40 -0.45
C ASN A 68 17.65 21.83 -1.33
N LEU A 69 17.32 22.49 -2.41
CA LEU A 69 16.38 22.01 -3.43
C LEU A 69 17.13 21.77 -4.73
N ARG A 70 16.80 20.68 -5.38
CA ARG A 70 17.34 20.36 -6.71
C ARG A 70 16.67 21.22 -7.76
N ALA A 71 17.43 21.68 -8.75
CA ALA A 71 16.95 22.49 -9.86
C ALA A 71 16.70 21.62 -11.10
N ASP A 72 15.59 21.87 -11.80
CA ASP A 72 15.30 21.17 -13.05
C ASP A 72 16.42 21.40 -14.08
N SER A 73 16.92 20.32 -14.67
CA SER A 73 18.05 20.43 -15.59
C SER A 73 18.04 19.36 -16.66
N PHE A 74 18.67 19.68 -17.77
CA PHE A 74 18.89 18.71 -18.83
C PHE A 74 20.24 18.92 -19.52
N ILE A 75 20.77 17.83 -20.03
CA ILE A 75 22.05 17.80 -20.76
C ILE A 75 21.75 17.52 -22.22
N GLU A 76 22.27 18.39 -23.10
CA GLU A 76 22.29 18.19 -24.56
C GLU A 76 23.71 17.89 -25.02
N VAL A 77 23.83 16.98 -25.97
CA VAL A 77 25.08 16.70 -26.65
C VAL A 77 24.87 16.94 -28.14
N ASN A 78 25.60 17.91 -28.70
CA ASN A 78 25.44 18.40 -30.09
C ASN A 78 24.00 18.73 -30.47
N ASN A 79 23.30 19.49 -29.61
CA ASN A 79 21.91 19.93 -29.76
C ASN A 79 20.87 18.77 -29.80
N ASN A 80 21.23 17.58 -29.31
CA ASN A 80 20.30 16.51 -29.08
C ASN A 80 20.16 16.32 -27.56
N LEU A 81 18.93 16.22 -27.07
CA LEU A 81 18.67 15.90 -25.67
C LEU A 81 19.30 14.54 -25.37
N PHE A 82 20.20 14.53 -24.38
CA PHE A 82 20.87 13.32 -23.92
C PHE A 82 20.17 12.75 -22.69
N LYS A 83 20.03 13.58 -21.65
CA LYS A 83 19.35 13.20 -20.40
C LYS A 83 18.66 14.41 -19.80
N GLN A 84 17.53 14.12 -19.14
CA GLN A 84 16.80 15.07 -18.32
C GLN A 84 16.82 14.62 -16.87
N GLY A 85 16.81 15.56 -15.94
CA GLY A 85 16.92 15.29 -14.55
C GLY A 85 16.96 16.55 -13.69
N VAL A 86 17.58 16.42 -12.55
CA VAL A 86 17.73 17.50 -11.58
C VAL A 86 19.20 17.70 -11.23
N LEU A 87 19.56 18.92 -10.90
CA LEU A 87 20.92 19.29 -10.53
C LEU A 87 20.93 19.78 -9.08
N GLU A 88 21.86 19.27 -8.31
CA GLU A 88 22.13 19.67 -6.92
C GLU A 88 23.39 20.52 -6.86
N LEU A 89 23.33 21.64 -6.15
CA LEU A 89 24.48 22.47 -5.86
C LEU A 89 25.13 21.96 -4.56
N GLU A 90 26.33 21.39 -4.68
CA GLU A 90 27.09 20.83 -3.55
C GLU A 90 27.84 21.91 -2.79
N GLU A 91 28.61 22.73 -3.50
CA GLU A 91 29.42 23.78 -2.91
C GLU A 91 29.74 24.92 -3.88
N VAL A 92 30.13 26.07 -3.35
CA VAL A 92 30.74 27.15 -4.13
C VAL A 92 32.20 27.29 -3.72
N GLN A 93 33.08 27.07 -4.67
CA GLN A 93 34.53 27.22 -4.46
C GLN A 93 34.92 28.69 -4.53
N MET A 94 35.58 29.20 -3.48
CA MET A 94 36.03 30.58 -3.40
C MET A 94 37.55 30.63 -3.60
N LYS A 95 38.01 31.62 -4.36
CA LYS A 95 39.43 31.90 -4.55
C LYS A 95 39.66 33.41 -4.41
N ASP A 96 40.59 33.80 -3.61
CA ASP A 96 40.90 35.20 -3.29
C ASP A 96 39.69 36.03 -2.83
N ASN A 97 38.76 35.35 -2.09
CA ASN A 97 37.47 35.88 -1.62
C ASN A 97 36.45 36.21 -2.74
N GLU A 98 36.66 35.68 -3.94
CA GLU A 98 35.74 35.76 -5.07
C GLU A 98 35.26 34.35 -5.46
N PRO A 99 34.02 34.19 -5.98
CA PRO A 99 33.54 32.89 -6.43
C PRO A 99 34.36 32.46 -7.66
N TYR A 100 34.86 31.21 -7.61
CA TYR A 100 35.67 30.63 -8.68
C TYR A 100 34.87 29.58 -9.47
N ALA A 101 34.20 28.64 -8.76
CA ALA A 101 33.45 27.58 -9.41
C ALA A 101 32.30 27.12 -8.50
N TYR A 102 31.29 26.50 -9.12
CA TYR A 102 30.17 25.81 -8.49
C TYR A 102 30.36 24.31 -8.70
N SER A 103 30.47 23.53 -7.63
CA SER A 103 30.45 22.06 -7.70
C SER A 103 29.01 21.58 -7.69
N VAL A 104 28.65 20.78 -8.67
CA VAL A 104 27.29 20.31 -8.89
C VAL A 104 27.27 18.82 -9.20
N SER A 105 26.16 18.16 -8.85
CA SER A 105 25.85 16.78 -9.23
C SER A 105 24.56 16.74 -10.00
N PHE A 106 24.52 15.96 -11.09
CA PHE A 106 23.32 15.76 -11.90
C PHE A 106 22.75 14.38 -11.62
N TYR A 107 21.45 14.31 -11.40
CA TYR A 107 20.70 13.08 -11.16
C TYR A 107 19.62 12.96 -12.22
N SER A 108 19.42 11.75 -12.75
CA SER A 108 18.33 11.51 -13.70
C SER A 108 16.96 11.55 -13.03
N ASN A 109 15.89 11.65 -13.81
CA ASN A 109 14.51 11.74 -13.33
C ASN A 109 14.08 10.56 -12.44
N THR A 110 14.66 9.38 -12.58
CA THR A 110 14.34 8.24 -11.71
C THR A 110 14.76 8.44 -10.26
N THR A 111 15.87 9.09 -10.00
CA THR A 111 16.29 9.47 -8.63
C THR A 111 15.35 10.55 -8.09
N ALA A 112 14.93 11.49 -8.96
CA ALA A 112 14.00 12.55 -8.60
C ALA A 112 12.61 12.02 -8.23
N LEU A 113 12.17 10.88 -8.76
CA LEU A 113 10.86 10.31 -8.47
C LEU A 113 10.68 9.99 -6.97
N LYS A 114 11.70 9.43 -6.32
CA LYS A 114 11.66 9.18 -4.88
C LYS A 114 11.57 10.48 -4.07
N ASP A 115 12.33 11.49 -4.48
CA ASP A 115 12.33 12.79 -3.83
C ASP A 115 11.00 13.53 -4.06
N LEU A 116 10.38 13.33 -5.23
CA LEU A 116 9.06 13.88 -5.56
C LEU A 116 7.96 13.33 -4.64
N PHE A 117 8.00 12.05 -4.30
CA PHE A 117 7.05 11.46 -3.35
C PHE A 117 7.27 11.96 -1.91
N GLY A 118 8.50 12.33 -1.56
CA GLY A 118 8.85 12.84 -0.23
C GLY A 118 8.41 11.93 0.90
N GLU A 119 7.74 12.51 1.89
CA GLU A 119 7.21 11.82 3.07
C GLU A 119 5.71 11.50 2.95
N ASP A 120 5.09 11.78 1.80
CA ASP A 120 3.66 11.58 1.60
C ASP A 120 3.28 10.11 1.76
N THR A 121 2.13 9.88 2.37
CA THR A 121 1.55 8.56 2.61
C THR A 121 0.38 8.29 1.67
N LEU A 122 -0.09 7.04 1.60
CA LEU A 122 -1.26 6.67 0.81
C LEU A 122 -2.52 7.45 1.22
N ASN A 123 -2.56 7.95 2.46
CA ASN A 123 -3.66 8.76 2.96
C ASN A 123 -3.70 10.18 2.38
N ASP A 124 -2.57 10.64 1.86
CA ASP A 124 -2.45 11.97 1.24
C ASP A 124 -2.87 11.96 -0.25
N LEU A 125 -3.24 10.79 -0.79
CA LEU A 125 -3.74 10.63 -2.16
C LEU A 125 -5.22 11.01 -2.25
N ASP A 126 -5.61 11.62 -3.37
CA ASP A 126 -7.01 11.90 -3.67
C ASP A 126 -7.71 10.64 -4.22
N LEU A 127 -8.40 9.93 -3.35
CA LEU A 127 -9.25 8.80 -3.69
C LEU A 127 -10.74 9.12 -3.54
N SER A 128 -11.11 10.40 -3.54
CA SER A 128 -12.48 10.87 -3.32
C SER A 128 -13.50 10.33 -4.33
N ALA A 129 -13.06 9.97 -5.54
CA ALA A 129 -13.90 9.29 -6.53
C ALA A 129 -14.36 7.89 -6.08
N GLN A 130 -13.73 7.30 -5.07
CA GLN A 130 -14.07 6.01 -4.45
C GLN A 130 -14.85 6.17 -3.14
N ASP A 131 -15.04 7.40 -2.67
CA ASP A 131 -15.83 7.68 -1.47
C ASP A 131 -17.28 7.24 -1.68
N HIS A 132 -17.86 6.66 -0.66
CA HIS A 132 -19.21 6.17 -0.73
C HIS A 132 -19.88 6.14 0.64
N THR A 133 -21.21 6.05 0.62
CA THR A 133 -21.98 5.90 1.85
C THR A 133 -21.78 4.51 2.43
N TYR A 134 -21.49 4.42 3.72
CA TYR A 134 -21.41 3.16 4.45
C TYR A 134 -22.81 2.74 4.87
N ASN A 135 -23.51 2.04 4.02
CA ASN A 135 -24.85 1.52 4.23
C ASN A 135 -25.02 0.13 3.62
N ASP A 136 -26.12 -0.52 3.94
CA ASP A 136 -26.42 -1.87 3.48
C ASP A 136 -26.38 -2.02 1.96
N THR A 137 -26.93 -1.03 1.24
CA THR A 137 -26.95 -1.06 -0.23
C THR A 137 -25.55 -1.12 -0.83
N ASN A 138 -24.61 -0.32 -0.32
CA ASN A 138 -23.24 -0.27 -0.83
C ASN A 138 -22.42 -1.46 -0.36
N ILE A 139 -22.59 -1.89 0.90
CA ILE A 139 -21.94 -3.10 1.42
C ILE A 139 -22.39 -4.32 0.64
N GLU A 140 -23.72 -4.48 0.45
CA GLU A 140 -24.29 -5.58 -0.32
C GLU A 140 -23.79 -5.58 -1.77
N ALA A 141 -23.73 -4.42 -2.41
CA ALA A 141 -23.17 -4.29 -3.75
C ALA A 141 -21.70 -4.67 -3.82
N GLY A 142 -20.91 -4.33 -2.79
CA GLY A 142 -19.48 -4.60 -2.71
C GLY A 142 -19.11 -6.04 -2.34
N ILE A 143 -20.03 -6.82 -1.77
CA ILE A 143 -19.77 -8.21 -1.35
C ILE A 143 -19.50 -9.14 -2.54
N ASN A 144 -20.24 -9.01 -3.62
CA ASN A 144 -20.11 -9.85 -4.82
C ASN A 144 -20.04 -9.06 -6.12
N GLY A 145 -19.98 -7.76 -6.03
CA GLY A 145 -19.89 -6.81 -7.12
C GLY A 145 -19.01 -5.63 -6.72
N TYR A 146 -19.33 -4.47 -7.23
CA TYR A 146 -18.64 -3.23 -6.88
C TYR A 146 -19.60 -2.24 -6.25
N VAL A 147 -19.10 -1.43 -5.33
CA VAL A 147 -19.86 -0.31 -4.78
C VAL A 147 -20.25 0.65 -5.91
N SER A 148 -21.50 1.06 -5.94
CA SER A 148 -22.03 1.94 -6.99
C SER A 148 -21.36 3.33 -6.92
N GLY A 149 -21.03 3.88 -8.09
CA GLY A 149 -20.40 5.20 -8.20
C GLY A 149 -18.89 5.23 -7.98
N THR A 150 -18.23 4.09 -7.73
CA THR A 150 -16.78 4.00 -7.48
C THR A 150 -15.96 3.54 -8.68
N ASP A 151 -16.50 3.67 -9.89
CA ASP A 151 -15.84 3.24 -11.13
C ASP A 151 -15.36 1.76 -11.10
N ASN A 152 -16.17 0.88 -10.51
CA ASN A 152 -15.85 -0.54 -10.30
C ASN A 152 -14.52 -0.77 -9.58
N ALA A 153 -14.22 0.05 -8.59
CA ALA A 153 -12.94 0.04 -7.92
C ALA A 153 -12.98 -0.37 -6.45
N VAL A 154 -14.16 -0.38 -5.82
CA VAL A 154 -14.31 -0.72 -4.40
C VAL A 154 -15.14 -1.98 -4.23
N ILE A 155 -14.64 -2.90 -3.39
CA ILE A 155 -15.32 -4.13 -2.99
C ILE A 155 -15.32 -4.24 -1.45
N TYR A 156 -16.16 -5.13 -0.91
CA TYR A 156 -16.18 -5.52 0.50
C TYR A 156 -15.77 -7.00 0.63
N PRO A 157 -14.47 -7.27 0.83
CA PRO A 157 -13.95 -8.63 0.93
C PRO A 157 -14.28 -9.25 2.28
N MET A 158 -14.40 -10.58 2.32
CA MET A 158 -14.60 -11.34 3.54
C MET A 158 -13.29 -11.45 4.35
N ILE A 159 -12.90 -10.35 4.99
CA ILE A 159 -11.74 -10.27 5.89
C ILE A 159 -12.23 -9.74 7.25
N THR A 160 -12.05 -10.52 8.29
CA THR A 160 -12.42 -10.08 9.64
C THR A 160 -11.30 -9.28 10.30
N PRO A 161 -11.61 -8.12 10.88
CA PRO A 161 -10.67 -7.34 11.67
C PRO A 161 -10.81 -7.52 13.18
N VAL A 162 -11.79 -8.29 13.67
CA VAL A 162 -12.20 -8.25 15.08
C VAL A 162 -12.27 -9.64 15.72
N THR A 163 -12.98 -10.57 15.11
CA THR A 163 -13.22 -11.89 15.69
C THR A 163 -12.93 -12.98 14.69
N ARG A 164 -12.61 -14.17 15.15
CA ARG A 164 -12.38 -15.29 14.26
C ARG A 164 -13.69 -15.72 13.60
N TRP A 165 -13.72 -15.76 12.29
CA TRP A 165 -14.83 -16.31 11.54
C TRP A 165 -14.68 -17.81 11.35
N TYR A 166 -15.80 -18.53 11.46
CA TYR A 166 -15.93 -19.95 11.19
C TYR A 166 -17.28 -20.27 10.57
N TYR A 167 -17.43 -21.46 10.02
CA TYR A 167 -18.67 -21.90 9.41
C TYR A 167 -19.17 -23.14 10.10
N ASP A 168 -20.36 -23.09 10.71
CA ASP A 168 -21.05 -24.23 11.31
C ASP A 168 -22.57 -24.11 11.07
N SER A 169 -23.08 -24.94 10.13
CA SER A 169 -24.49 -24.98 9.75
C SER A 169 -25.36 -25.76 10.76
N GLN A 170 -24.76 -26.50 11.69
CA GLN A 170 -25.44 -27.37 12.64
C GLN A 170 -25.20 -26.96 14.09
N GLY A 171 -24.25 -26.09 14.32
CA GLY A 171 -23.80 -25.75 15.67
C GLY A 171 -24.61 -24.67 16.37
N SER A 172 -24.17 -24.36 17.56
CA SER A 172 -24.71 -23.25 18.34
C SER A 172 -24.36 -21.92 17.73
N HIS A 173 -25.21 -20.98 17.89
CA HIS A 173 -25.10 -19.62 17.44
C HIS A 173 -24.02 -18.89 18.25
N GLY A 174 -22.82 -18.81 17.73
CA GLY A 174 -21.66 -18.16 18.36
C GLY A 174 -21.16 -16.98 17.59
N ASP A 175 -20.41 -16.13 18.27
CA ASP A 175 -19.73 -14.99 17.63
C ASP A 175 -18.84 -15.47 16.49
N GLY A 176 -18.93 -14.81 15.34
CA GLY A 176 -18.13 -15.14 14.15
C GLY A 176 -18.60 -16.34 13.33
N ASN A 177 -19.73 -17.01 13.67
CA ASN A 177 -20.30 -18.03 12.79
C ASN A 177 -20.95 -17.38 11.58
N ILE A 178 -20.34 -17.49 10.41
CA ILE A 178 -20.81 -16.83 9.18
C ILE A 178 -22.05 -17.48 8.57
N HIS A 179 -22.44 -18.68 9.02
CA HIS A 179 -23.70 -19.32 8.60
C HIS A 179 -24.91 -18.74 9.34
N TYR A 180 -24.73 -18.24 10.55
CA TYR A 180 -25.83 -17.95 11.45
C TYR A 180 -26.51 -16.59 11.20
N HIS A 181 -27.81 -16.54 11.27
CA HIS A 181 -28.62 -15.42 10.78
C HIS A 181 -29.89 -15.08 11.59
N ASN A 182 -30.06 -15.52 12.80
CA ASN A 182 -31.31 -15.27 13.55
C ASN A 182 -31.13 -14.58 14.89
N ASP A 183 -29.92 -14.22 15.27
CA ASP A 183 -29.65 -13.52 16.50
C ASP A 183 -28.72 -12.34 16.25
N PRO A 184 -29.21 -11.10 16.38
CA PRO A 184 -28.42 -9.89 16.13
C PRO A 184 -27.25 -9.68 17.10
N SER A 185 -27.11 -10.56 18.11
CA SER A 185 -25.98 -10.54 19.04
C SER A 185 -24.81 -11.43 18.61
N HIS A 186 -24.96 -12.25 17.57
CA HIS A 186 -23.97 -13.23 17.14
C HIS A 186 -23.80 -13.23 15.61
N GLY A 187 -22.72 -13.83 15.13
CA GLY A 187 -22.46 -13.96 13.70
C GLY A 187 -21.52 -12.88 13.15
N VAL A 188 -21.73 -12.48 11.92
CA VAL A 188 -21.01 -11.43 11.21
C VAL A 188 -21.89 -10.20 11.09
N PHE A 189 -21.35 -9.04 11.37
CA PHE A 189 -22.07 -7.78 11.30
C PHE A 189 -21.58 -6.95 10.11
N TYR A 190 -22.43 -6.09 9.55
CA TYR A 190 -22.04 -5.19 8.47
C TYR A 190 -20.80 -4.35 8.83
N TYR A 191 -20.66 -3.97 10.11
CA TYR A 191 -19.54 -3.17 10.58
C TYR A 191 -18.23 -3.95 10.78
N ASP A 192 -18.24 -5.29 10.64
CA ASP A 192 -17.05 -6.12 10.55
C ASP A 192 -16.40 -5.99 9.17
N LEU A 193 -17.16 -5.53 8.16
CA LEU A 193 -16.70 -5.47 6.79
C LEU A 193 -16.03 -4.13 6.49
N LYS A 194 -14.79 -4.18 6.01
CA LYS A 194 -14.03 -3.02 5.53
C LYS A 194 -13.87 -3.08 4.01
N PRO A 195 -13.88 -1.92 3.33
CA PRO A 195 -13.69 -1.90 1.89
C PRO A 195 -12.27 -2.27 1.49
N ALA A 196 -12.10 -2.62 0.24
CA ALA A 196 -10.80 -2.72 -0.43
C ALA A 196 -10.88 -1.97 -1.78
N VAL A 197 -9.80 -1.32 -2.15
CA VAL A 197 -9.69 -0.52 -3.37
C VAL A 197 -8.72 -1.15 -4.36
N LYS A 198 -9.02 -1.08 -5.65
CA LYS A 198 -8.11 -1.55 -6.71
C LYS A 198 -6.77 -0.82 -6.65
N LEU A 199 -5.67 -1.58 -6.79
CA LEU A 199 -4.33 -1.00 -6.86
C LEU A 199 -4.20 -0.01 -8.02
N GLN A 200 -4.87 -0.27 -9.15
CA GLN A 200 -4.87 0.66 -10.28
C GLN A 200 -5.33 2.06 -9.90
N LYS A 201 -6.33 2.19 -9.01
CA LYS A 201 -6.82 3.51 -8.56
C LYS A 201 -5.84 4.23 -7.64
N ILE A 202 -5.02 3.48 -6.91
CA ILE A 202 -3.92 4.06 -6.14
C ILE A 202 -2.84 4.59 -7.09
N ILE A 203 -2.50 3.83 -8.15
CA ILE A 203 -1.57 4.29 -9.19
C ILE A 203 -2.13 5.55 -9.89
N ASP A 204 -3.39 5.52 -10.34
CA ASP A 204 -4.04 6.68 -10.98
C ASP A 204 -3.99 7.93 -10.08
N ALA A 205 -4.20 7.77 -8.76
CA ALA A 205 -4.14 8.87 -7.80
C ALA A 205 -2.71 9.40 -7.57
N ILE A 206 -1.71 8.52 -7.62
CA ILE A 206 -0.28 8.91 -7.57
C ILE A 206 0.06 9.74 -8.81
N GLU A 207 -0.31 9.26 -10.00
CA GLU A 207 -0.08 9.99 -11.26
C GLU A 207 -0.72 11.39 -11.21
N ALA A 208 -1.96 11.47 -10.77
CA ALA A 208 -2.69 12.73 -10.68
C ALA A 208 -2.07 13.71 -9.66
N LYS A 209 -1.62 13.20 -8.49
CA LYS A 209 -1.07 14.04 -7.42
C LYS A 209 0.26 14.67 -7.81
N TYR A 210 1.12 13.90 -8.49
CA TYR A 210 2.49 14.33 -8.79
C TYR A 210 2.69 14.80 -10.23
N ASP A 211 1.61 14.85 -11.04
CA ASP A 211 1.64 15.23 -12.46
C ASP A 211 2.67 14.38 -13.24
N ILE A 212 2.59 13.07 -13.04
CA ILE A 212 3.43 12.06 -13.71
C ILE A 212 2.57 11.05 -14.45
N GLU A 213 3.16 10.32 -15.39
CA GLU A 213 2.53 9.26 -16.17
C GLU A 213 3.39 7.99 -16.12
N PHE A 214 2.80 6.86 -15.74
CA PHE A 214 3.38 5.54 -15.86
C PHE A 214 2.88 4.85 -17.13
N GLN A 215 3.74 4.75 -18.14
CA GLN A 215 3.46 3.92 -19.32
C GLN A 215 3.80 2.48 -18.97
N SER A 216 2.81 1.61 -18.89
CA SER A 216 3.00 0.25 -18.39
C SER A 216 1.95 -0.72 -18.92
N ASP A 217 2.39 -1.69 -19.72
CA ASP A 217 1.55 -2.83 -20.11
C ASP A 217 1.26 -3.74 -18.89
N PHE A 218 2.18 -3.77 -17.93
CA PHE A 218 2.00 -4.50 -16.68
C PHE A 218 0.86 -3.93 -15.84
N PHE A 219 0.83 -2.60 -15.59
CA PHE A 219 -0.27 -1.97 -14.85
C PHE A 219 -1.60 -2.04 -15.61
N ALA A 220 -1.58 -2.04 -16.94
CA ALA A 220 -2.76 -2.21 -17.78
C ALA A 220 -3.23 -3.67 -17.89
N SER A 221 -2.46 -4.63 -17.38
CA SER A 221 -2.78 -6.05 -17.52
C SER A 221 -4.04 -6.46 -16.75
N ALA A 222 -4.72 -7.50 -17.26
CA ALA A 222 -5.91 -8.05 -16.61
C ALA A 222 -5.61 -8.64 -15.22
N ASP A 223 -4.39 -9.12 -14.99
CA ASP A 223 -3.99 -9.67 -13.69
C ASP A 223 -3.79 -8.56 -12.67
N PHE A 224 -3.11 -7.47 -13.03
CA PHE A 224 -2.96 -6.31 -12.15
C PHE A 224 -4.32 -5.68 -11.84
N GLY A 225 -5.23 -5.63 -12.80
CA GLY A 225 -6.60 -5.13 -12.62
C GLY A 225 -7.46 -5.93 -11.63
N LYS A 226 -7.00 -7.11 -11.16
CA LYS A 226 -7.65 -7.92 -10.11
C LYS A 226 -7.04 -7.70 -8.72
N LEU A 227 -5.97 -6.92 -8.61
CA LEU A 227 -5.31 -6.64 -7.34
C LEU A 227 -6.03 -5.54 -6.57
N PHE A 228 -6.26 -5.80 -5.30
CA PHE A 228 -6.89 -4.89 -4.37
C PHE A 228 -6.02 -4.72 -3.13
N MET A 229 -6.11 -3.55 -2.50
CA MET A 229 -5.56 -3.27 -1.18
C MET A 229 -6.70 -3.14 -0.18
N TRP A 230 -6.61 -3.85 0.93
CA TRP A 230 -7.59 -3.74 2.00
C TRP A 230 -7.41 -2.42 2.76
N CYS A 231 -8.49 -1.67 2.93
CA CYS A 231 -8.50 -0.40 3.64
C CYS A 231 -8.51 -0.64 5.15
N HIS A 232 -7.33 -0.98 5.70
CA HIS A 232 -7.14 -1.36 7.08
C HIS A 232 -6.12 -0.45 7.78
N ARG A 233 -6.54 0.77 8.08
CA ARG A 233 -5.71 1.75 8.78
C ARG A 233 -5.71 1.56 10.30
N ARG A 234 -6.82 1.05 10.86
CA ARG A 234 -7.02 0.89 12.29
C ARG A 234 -7.30 -0.57 12.63
N ALA A 235 -6.74 -1.03 13.75
CA ALA A 235 -7.10 -2.33 14.30
C ALA A 235 -8.59 -2.36 14.67
N GLY A 236 -9.23 -3.50 14.56
CA GLY A 236 -10.65 -3.65 14.86
C GLY A 236 -11.56 -2.99 13.82
N TYR A 237 -12.67 -2.46 14.27
CA TYR A 237 -13.69 -1.83 13.42
C TYR A 237 -13.19 -0.59 12.70
N MET A 238 -13.77 -0.29 11.54
CA MET A 238 -13.40 0.89 10.76
C MET A 238 -13.73 2.20 11.50
N PHE A 239 -14.82 2.23 12.24
CA PHE A 239 -15.35 3.39 12.95
C PHE A 239 -15.40 3.17 14.47
N LYS A 240 -14.35 2.60 15.07
CA LYS A 240 -14.34 2.21 16.48
C LYS A 240 -14.68 3.34 17.46
N ASP A 241 -14.26 4.56 17.18
CA ASP A 241 -14.29 5.68 18.13
C ASP A 241 -15.30 6.79 17.78
N GLN A 242 -16.04 6.63 16.67
CA GLN A 242 -17.11 7.57 16.32
C GLN A 242 -18.32 6.80 15.80
N PRO A 243 -19.53 7.14 16.26
CA PRO A 243 -20.73 6.61 15.63
C PRO A 243 -20.72 7.02 14.16
N ILE A 244 -20.98 6.07 13.28
CA ILE A 244 -20.99 6.29 11.83
C ILE A 244 -21.89 7.48 11.49
N GLY A 245 -21.32 8.55 10.93
CA GLY A 245 -22.05 9.72 10.48
C GLY A 245 -22.55 10.68 11.55
N ALA A 246 -22.18 10.53 12.81
CA ALA A 246 -22.55 11.48 13.84
C ALA A 246 -21.39 12.44 14.14
N THR A 247 -21.54 13.69 13.79
CA THR A 247 -20.87 14.79 14.49
C THR A 247 -21.65 14.99 15.79
N SER A 248 -21.39 14.16 16.80
CA SER A 248 -22.07 14.28 18.08
C SER A 248 -21.11 14.87 19.10
N GLU A 249 -21.44 16.07 19.57
CA GLU A 249 -20.93 16.55 20.84
C GLU A 249 -21.92 16.10 21.92
N LEU A 250 -21.48 15.28 22.86
CA LEU A 250 -22.19 15.08 24.13
C LEU A 250 -22.15 16.41 24.86
N ILE A 251 -23.27 17.07 24.94
CA ILE A 251 -23.40 18.29 25.71
C ILE A 251 -23.79 17.90 27.15
N GLU A 252 -22.88 18.18 28.07
CA GLU A 252 -23.13 18.04 29.50
C GLU A 252 -24.32 18.91 29.90
N LEU A 253 -25.35 18.30 30.44
CA LEU A 253 -26.37 19.03 31.19
C LEU A 253 -26.16 18.83 32.68
N VAL A 254 -25.72 19.85 33.24
CA VAL A 254 -25.38 19.95 34.64
C VAL A 254 -26.59 20.01 35.54
N SER A 255 -26.63 19.13 36.49
CA SER A 255 -26.99 19.51 37.84
C SER A 255 -25.99 18.87 38.79
N GLY A 256 -24.91 19.57 38.96
CA GLY A 256 -24.24 19.65 40.25
C GLY A 256 -23.25 18.60 40.68
N ASP A 257 -22.87 17.55 39.92
CA ASP A 257 -21.76 16.72 40.37
C ASP A 257 -20.85 16.22 39.25
N THR A 258 -19.57 16.41 39.43
CA THR A 258 -18.40 16.20 38.58
C THR A 258 -18.07 14.72 38.31
N VAL A 259 -19.04 13.87 38.16
CA VAL A 259 -18.84 12.43 37.98
C VAL A 259 -18.70 12.04 36.52
N PHE A 260 -19.33 12.80 35.61
CA PHE A 260 -19.25 12.53 34.17
C PHE A 260 -18.05 13.28 33.57
N ASP A 261 -17.21 12.55 32.85
CA ASP A 261 -16.08 13.16 32.13
C ASP A 261 -16.55 13.73 30.79
N SER A 262 -16.81 15.04 30.74
CA SER A 262 -17.26 15.75 29.55
C SER A 262 -16.18 15.87 28.45
N THR A 263 -14.92 15.67 28.78
CA THR A 263 -13.82 15.73 27.80
C THR A 263 -13.70 14.43 27.04
N LEU A 264 -13.87 13.31 27.73
CA LEU A 264 -13.83 11.97 27.16
C LEU A 264 -15.23 11.40 26.88
N HIS A 265 -16.29 12.17 27.17
CA HIS A 265 -17.71 11.80 26.95
C HIS A 265 -18.10 10.45 27.57
N ARG A 266 -17.59 10.15 28.76
CA ARG A 266 -17.82 8.88 29.43
C ARG A 266 -18.08 9.04 30.92
N PHE A 267 -18.77 8.05 31.49
CA PHE A 267 -18.98 7.94 32.93
C PHE A 267 -17.87 7.05 33.54
N PRO A 268 -16.88 7.63 34.24
CA PRO A 268 -15.86 6.84 34.91
C PRO A 268 -16.43 6.19 36.16
N VAL A 269 -16.26 4.89 36.28
CA VAL A 269 -16.71 4.14 37.45
C VAL A 269 -15.72 4.28 38.59
N THR A 270 -16.19 4.73 39.76
CA THR A 270 -15.39 4.85 40.97
C THR A 270 -16.04 4.10 42.10
N ALA A 271 -15.34 3.92 43.23
CA ALA A 271 -15.90 3.29 44.41
C ALA A 271 -17.11 4.05 44.98
N SER A 272 -17.22 5.35 44.76
CA SER A 272 -18.33 6.20 45.22
C SER A 272 -19.35 6.53 44.14
N ALA A 273 -19.06 6.26 42.87
CA ALA A 273 -19.94 6.52 41.74
C ALA A 273 -19.88 5.32 40.78
N ASN A 274 -20.81 4.41 40.96
CA ASN A 274 -20.95 3.18 40.18
C ASN A 274 -22.40 3.11 39.66
N PRO A 275 -22.65 3.35 38.36
CA PRO A 275 -23.97 3.33 37.79
C PRO A 275 -24.49 1.89 37.65
N ALA A 276 -25.72 1.65 38.09
CA ALA A 276 -26.41 0.37 37.94
C ALA A 276 -27.55 0.43 36.91
N LEU A 277 -28.02 1.66 36.59
CA LEU A 277 -29.11 1.90 35.65
C LEU A 277 -28.88 3.19 34.89
N ILE A 278 -29.12 3.14 33.58
CA ILE A 278 -29.30 4.32 32.74
C ILE A 278 -30.76 4.39 32.31
N SER A 279 -31.39 5.55 32.51
CA SER A 279 -32.71 5.84 31.97
C SER A 279 -32.56 6.96 30.93
N TYR A 280 -32.94 6.73 29.69
CA TYR A 280 -32.82 7.76 28.66
C TYR A 280 -34.12 8.00 27.90
N SER A 281 -34.22 9.19 27.35
CA SER A 281 -35.29 9.62 26.47
C SER A 281 -34.70 10.32 25.23
N CYS A 282 -35.29 10.08 24.07
CA CYS A 282 -34.86 10.71 22.84
C CYS A 282 -35.95 11.57 22.22
N THR A 283 -35.55 12.69 21.69
CA THR A 283 -36.41 13.55 20.86
C THR A 283 -35.96 13.41 19.41
N ALA A 284 -36.90 13.07 18.53
CA ALA A 284 -36.66 12.93 17.10
C ALA A 284 -37.97 13.18 16.34
N THR A 285 -37.92 13.38 15.02
CA THR A 285 -39.13 13.34 14.20
C THR A 285 -39.71 11.94 14.16
N ALA A 286 -41.02 11.80 13.96
CA ALA A 286 -41.73 10.52 14.08
C ALA A 286 -41.23 9.39 13.10
N SER A 287 -40.56 9.77 12.03
CA SER A 287 -40.04 8.85 11.03
C SER A 287 -38.51 8.68 11.08
N THR A 288 -37.85 9.25 12.09
CA THR A 288 -36.41 9.16 12.23
C THR A 288 -36.01 7.83 12.85
N ASN A 289 -35.19 7.08 12.16
CA ASN A 289 -34.57 5.85 12.67
C ASN A 289 -33.17 6.17 13.22
N TYR A 290 -32.90 5.70 14.40
CA TYR A 290 -31.61 5.90 15.07
C TYR A 290 -31.40 4.81 16.11
N ARG A 291 -30.13 4.65 16.53
CA ARG A 291 -29.72 3.64 17.50
C ARG A 291 -29.00 4.30 18.66
N VAL A 292 -29.26 3.82 19.87
CA VAL A 292 -28.54 4.20 21.07
C VAL A 292 -27.75 2.98 21.55
N ASP A 293 -26.44 3.11 21.51
CA ASP A 293 -25.50 2.09 21.95
C ASP A 293 -24.93 2.44 23.33
N VAL A 294 -24.76 1.45 24.18
CA VAL A 294 -24.06 1.58 25.47
C VAL A 294 -22.82 0.72 25.44
N PHE A 295 -21.67 1.32 25.72
CA PHE A 295 -20.37 0.67 25.76
C PHE A 295 -19.84 0.61 27.21
N ILE A 296 -19.14 -0.47 27.54
CA ILE A 296 -18.38 -0.61 28.77
C ILE A 296 -16.95 -0.96 28.38
N ASN A 297 -15.99 -0.13 28.77
CA ASN A 297 -14.57 -0.32 28.44
C ASN A 297 -14.32 -0.55 26.93
N ASP A 298 -14.95 0.26 26.07
CA ASP A 298 -14.92 0.16 24.61
C ASP A 298 -15.65 -1.06 24.00
N GLU A 299 -16.20 -1.95 24.81
CA GLU A 299 -16.99 -3.07 24.34
C GLU A 299 -18.48 -2.70 24.33
N ARG A 300 -19.18 -2.97 23.23
CA ARG A 300 -20.62 -2.68 23.12
C ARG A 300 -21.41 -3.64 23.98
N PHE A 301 -22.03 -3.09 25.01
CA PHE A 301 -22.84 -3.85 25.97
C PHE A 301 -24.30 -4.02 25.53
N VAL A 302 -24.91 -2.94 25.06
CA VAL A 302 -26.32 -2.93 24.62
C VAL A 302 -26.47 -2.02 23.41
N SER A 303 -27.28 -2.46 22.46
CA SER A 303 -27.73 -1.69 21.31
C SER A 303 -29.26 -1.64 21.33
N LYS A 304 -29.84 -0.46 21.15
CA LYS A 304 -31.29 -0.27 21.05
C LYS A 304 -31.67 0.62 19.90
N GLU A 305 -32.44 0.07 18.98
CA GLU A 305 -33.00 0.80 17.86
C GLU A 305 -34.30 1.50 18.22
N HIS A 306 -34.51 2.65 17.60
CA HIS A 306 -35.67 3.49 17.84
C HIS A 306 -36.17 4.14 16.55
N THR A 307 -37.47 4.29 16.45
CA THR A 307 -38.12 5.10 15.42
C THR A 307 -38.92 6.22 16.10
N GLY A 308 -38.57 7.46 15.77
CA GLY A 308 -39.22 8.62 16.37
C GLY A 308 -38.84 8.86 17.82
N PRO A 309 -39.65 9.67 18.58
CA PRO A 309 -39.34 9.99 19.96
C PRO A 309 -39.61 8.80 20.89
N VAL A 310 -38.70 8.60 21.84
CA VAL A 310 -38.88 7.60 22.90
C VAL A 310 -38.68 8.23 24.27
N SER A 311 -39.28 7.62 25.30
CA SER A 311 -39.21 8.13 26.68
C SER A 311 -38.99 6.99 27.66
N ASN A 312 -38.12 7.24 28.63
CA ASN A 312 -37.84 6.33 29.75
C ASN A 312 -37.40 4.92 29.31
N VAL A 313 -36.43 4.86 28.42
CA VAL A 313 -35.80 3.61 28.03
C VAL A 313 -34.76 3.24 29.10
N PHE A 314 -34.86 2.02 29.65
CA PHE A 314 -33.99 1.57 30.73
C PHE A 314 -32.92 0.63 30.20
N VAL A 315 -31.66 0.85 30.63
CA VAL A 315 -30.51 -0.04 30.43
C VAL A 315 -29.96 -0.39 31.82
N PHE A 316 -30.11 -1.64 32.21
CA PHE A 316 -29.52 -2.15 33.44
C PHE A 316 -28.08 -2.56 33.18
N LEU A 317 -27.17 -1.97 33.93
CA LEU A 317 -25.73 -2.25 33.78
C LEU A 317 -25.34 -3.46 34.65
N PRO A 318 -24.32 -4.21 34.26
CA PRO A 318 -23.75 -5.29 35.07
C PRO A 318 -23.04 -4.72 36.31
N ALA A 319 -22.52 -5.57 37.16
CA ALA A 319 -21.67 -5.14 38.26
C ALA A 319 -20.34 -4.63 37.71
N LEU A 320 -20.10 -3.32 37.82
CA LEU A 320 -18.89 -2.66 37.37
C LEU A 320 -17.89 -2.50 38.52
N VAL A 321 -16.61 -2.40 38.19
CA VAL A 321 -15.54 -2.20 39.17
C VAL A 321 -14.91 -0.82 39.01
N ALA A 322 -14.30 -0.30 40.08
CA ALA A 322 -13.62 0.98 40.01
C ALA A 322 -12.47 0.94 38.95
N GLY A 323 -12.48 1.85 38.01
CA GLY A 323 -11.61 1.89 36.87
C GLY A 323 -12.29 1.57 35.56
N ASP A 324 -13.46 0.93 35.58
CA ASP A 324 -14.30 0.81 34.38
C ASP A 324 -14.86 2.17 33.95
N TYR A 325 -15.34 2.24 32.73
CA TYR A 325 -16.10 3.38 32.24
C TYR A 325 -17.26 2.95 31.35
N VAL A 326 -18.30 3.77 31.33
CA VAL A 326 -19.50 3.56 30.52
C VAL A 326 -19.72 4.73 29.58
N GLU A 327 -19.96 4.44 28.33
CA GLU A 327 -20.28 5.45 27.30
C GLU A 327 -21.64 5.17 26.69
N MET A 328 -22.34 6.24 26.31
CA MET A 328 -23.50 6.17 25.43
C MET A 328 -23.15 6.80 24.09
N ARG A 329 -23.47 6.11 23.02
CA ARG A 329 -23.24 6.62 21.66
C ARG A 329 -24.56 6.61 20.90
N LEU A 330 -24.79 7.67 20.12
CA LEU A 330 -25.92 7.78 19.21
C LEU A 330 -25.44 7.43 17.81
N ALA A 331 -26.09 6.48 17.17
CA ALA A 331 -25.77 6.07 15.81
C ALA A 331 -27.01 6.22 14.91
N PRO A 332 -26.83 6.52 13.62
CA PRO A 332 -27.91 6.47 12.66
C PRO A 332 -28.37 5.02 12.43
N SER A 333 -29.64 4.86 12.11
CA SER A 333 -30.22 3.58 11.69
C SER A 333 -31.04 3.83 10.42
N GLY A 334 -30.81 3.03 9.37
CA GLY A 334 -31.55 3.10 8.12
C GLY A 334 -30.92 3.92 6.98
N ASP A 335 -31.58 3.90 5.83
CA ASP A 335 -31.09 4.40 4.53
C ASP A 335 -31.22 5.92 4.36
N GLY A 336 -30.24 6.67 4.80
CA GLY A 336 -29.92 8.00 4.27
C GLY A 336 -30.85 9.17 4.65
N GLY A 337 -30.26 10.22 5.15
CA GLY A 337 -30.84 11.53 5.39
C GLY A 337 -30.21 12.22 6.61
N ALA A 338 -30.20 13.55 6.62
CA ALA A 338 -29.79 14.30 7.79
C ALA A 338 -30.92 14.25 8.84
N VAL A 339 -30.61 13.79 10.06
CA VAL A 339 -31.56 13.72 11.17
C VAL A 339 -30.99 14.43 12.38
N THR A 340 -31.89 15.02 13.18
CA THR A 340 -31.53 15.61 14.47
C THR A 340 -32.19 14.81 15.56
N VAL A 341 -31.40 14.27 16.46
CA VAL A 341 -31.85 13.51 17.63
C VAL A 341 -31.28 14.15 18.88
N GLY A 342 -32.13 14.44 19.84
CA GLY A 342 -31.70 14.80 21.19
C GLY A 342 -31.84 13.63 22.12
N VAL A 343 -30.80 13.28 22.86
CA VAL A 343 -30.79 12.25 23.87
C VAL A 343 -30.59 12.87 25.25
N PHE A 344 -31.45 12.51 26.20
CA PHE A 344 -31.36 12.90 27.60
C PHE A 344 -31.22 11.63 28.42
N ALA A 345 -30.19 11.51 29.21
CA ALA A 345 -29.93 10.30 30.01
C ALA A 345 -29.66 10.62 31.47
N ASP A 346 -30.32 9.89 32.35
CA ASP A 346 -30.12 9.91 33.79
C ASP A 346 -29.38 8.63 34.21
N TRP A 347 -28.33 8.79 34.99
CA TRP A 347 -27.46 7.73 35.47
C TRP A 347 -27.70 7.49 36.97
N TYR A 348 -28.09 6.30 37.35
CA TYR A 348 -28.49 5.97 38.74
C TYR A 348 -27.55 4.93 39.36
N ALA A 349 -27.24 5.13 40.66
CA ALA A 349 -26.42 4.19 41.42
C ALA A 349 -27.17 2.88 41.76
N ASP A 350 -28.47 2.86 41.62
CA ASP A 350 -29.31 1.70 41.96
C ASP A 350 -30.27 1.35 40.82
N ALA A 351 -30.59 0.09 40.71
CA ALA A 351 -31.51 -0.42 39.67
C ALA A 351 -32.98 0.04 39.87
N SER A 352 -33.30 0.69 41.00
CA SER A 352 -34.64 1.25 41.25
C SER A 352 -34.82 2.69 40.73
N GLY A 353 -33.74 3.32 40.26
CA GLY A 353 -33.78 4.69 39.71
C GLY A 353 -34.04 5.78 40.78
N VAL A 354 -33.56 5.57 42.00
CA VAL A 354 -33.77 6.52 43.10
C VAL A 354 -32.56 7.43 43.32
N THR A 355 -31.36 6.87 43.26
CA THR A 355 -30.12 7.61 43.56
C THR A 355 -29.48 8.09 42.25
N LEU A 356 -29.74 9.33 41.86
CA LEU A 356 -29.16 9.95 40.64
C LEU A 356 -27.70 10.27 40.86
N LEU A 357 -26.83 9.81 39.95
CA LEU A 357 -25.40 10.10 39.92
C LEU A 357 -25.08 11.25 38.95
N ALA A 358 -25.68 11.22 37.76
CA ALA A 358 -25.47 12.25 36.72
C ALA A 358 -26.71 12.34 35.82
N ALA A 359 -26.87 13.49 35.19
CA ALA A 359 -27.80 13.69 34.09
C ALA A 359 -27.02 14.27 32.89
N THR A 360 -27.16 13.66 31.74
CA THR A 360 -26.47 14.05 30.52
C THR A 360 -27.46 14.34 29.40
N ALA A 361 -27.12 15.24 28.50
CA ALA A 361 -27.90 15.49 27.30
C ALA A 361 -26.99 15.60 26.09
N LEU A 362 -27.47 15.07 25.00
CA LEU A 362 -26.88 15.18 23.69
C LEU A 362 -27.92 15.73 22.74
N THR A 363 -27.57 16.74 21.96
CA THR A 363 -28.34 17.11 20.77
C THR A 363 -27.42 17.04 19.58
N SER A 364 -27.68 16.12 18.69
CA SER A 364 -26.82 15.90 17.51
C SER A 364 -27.62 15.97 16.24
N ALA A 365 -27.11 16.77 15.29
CA ALA A 365 -27.48 16.61 13.90
C ALA A 365 -26.52 15.54 13.32
N MET A 366 -27.07 14.44 12.88
CA MET A 366 -26.30 13.37 12.25
C MET A 366 -26.84 13.05 10.87
N THR A 367 -25.99 12.53 10.02
CA THR A 367 -26.43 11.90 8.78
C THR A 367 -26.68 10.44 9.06
N THR A 368 -27.76 9.90 8.53
CA THR A 368 -28.16 8.50 8.74
C THR A 368 -27.25 7.49 8.03
N ALA A 369 -26.24 7.96 7.32
CA ALA A 369 -25.23 7.12 6.69
C ALA A 369 -23.85 7.73 6.89
N GLY A 370 -22.91 6.94 7.39
CA GLY A 370 -21.49 7.31 7.41
C GLY A 370 -20.96 7.39 5.97
N VAL A 371 -20.04 8.31 5.73
CA VAL A 371 -19.28 8.34 4.48
C VAL A 371 -17.94 7.65 4.71
N VAL A 372 -17.65 6.66 3.89
CA VAL A 372 -16.30 6.10 3.80
C VAL A 372 -15.48 7.05 2.96
N THR A 373 -14.63 7.84 3.60
CA THR A 373 -13.55 8.57 2.91
C THR A 373 -12.42 7.57 2.71
N VAL A 374 -12.25 7.08 1.48
CA VAL A 374 -11.33 5.96 1.19
C VAL A 374 -9.90 6.34 1.54
N SER A 375 -9.46 7.57 1.26
CA SER A 375 -8.14 8.05 1.64
C SER A 375 -7.87 7.91 3.14
N ASP A 376 -8.84 8.22 4.00
CA ASP A 376 -8.70 8.10 5.46
C ASP A 376 -8.60 6.66 5.96
N GLN A 377 -9.03 5.70 5.15
CA GLN A 377 -9.00 4.27 5.48
C GLN A 377 -7.80 3.54 4.89
N MET A 378 -7.00 4.22 4.05
CA MET A 378 -5.78 3.62 3.49
C MET A 378 -4.78 3.28 4.58
N PRO A 379 -4.04 2.17 4.47
CA PRO A 379 -2.95 1.85 5.37
C PRO A 379 -1.91 2.97 5.45
N GLU A 380 -1.30 3.14 6.61
CA GLU A 380 -0.27 4.16 6.84
C GLU A 380 1.06 3.69 6.25
N GLN A 381 1.24 3.91 4.95
CA GLN A 381 2.45 3.56 4.20
C GLN A 381 2.85 4.74 3.33
N LYS A 382 4.15 5.03 3.21
CA LYS A 382 4.66 6.06 2.30
C LYS A 382 4.41 5.65 0.84
N VAL A 383 4.13 6.62 -0.01
CA VAL A 383 3.97 6.40 -1.46
C VAL A 383 5.24 5.79 -2.06
N SER A 384 6.42 6.27 -1.64
CA SER A 384 7.71 5.72 -2.07
C SER A 384 7.88 4.24 -1.71
N ASP A 385 7.42 3.83 -0.51
CA ASP A 385 7.53 2.46 -0.03
C ASP A 385 6.52 1.54 -0.72
N PHE A 386 5.33 2.05 -1.01
CA PHE A 386 4.31 1.34 -1.80
C PHE A 386 4.82 1.02 -3.22
N ILE A 387 5.29 2.04 -3.96
CA ILE A 387 5.85 1.85 -5.31
C ILE A 387 7.09 0.94 -5.23
N GLY A 388 8.00 1.17 -4.28
CA GLY A 388 9.17 0.32 -4.07
C GLY A 388 8.81 -1.14 -3.76
N SER A 389 7.71 -1.38 -3.07
CA SER A 389 7.21 -2.73 -2.77
C SER A 389 6.65 -3.42 -4.01
N LEU A 390 5.90 -2.71 -4.87
CA LEU A 390 5.44 -3.24 -6.16
C LEU A 390 6.64 -3.59 -7.06
N ILE A 391 7.63 -2.71 -7.14
CA ILE A 391 8.85 -2.94 -7.93
C ILE A 391 9.57 -4.21 -7.46
N ARG A 392 9.75 -4.39 -6.15
CA ARG A 392 10.39 -5.58 -5.60
C ARG A 392 9.54 -6.84 -5.70
N ALA A 393 8.22 -6.75 -5.58
CA ALA A 393 7.35 -7.91 -5.72
C ALA A 393 7.36 -8.46 -7.14
N PHE A 394 7.24 -7.59 -8.12
CA PHE A 394 7.06 -7.95 -9.53
C PHE A 394 8.33 -7.74 -10.38
N ASN A 395 9.47 -7.46 -9.76
CA ASN A 395 10.75 -7.20 -10.45
C ASN A 395 10.59 -6.18 -11.59
N LEU A 396 9.99 -5.03 -11.26
CA LEU A 396 9.76 -3.98 -12.24
C LEU A 396 11.00 -3.10 -12.39
N VAL A 397 11.15 -2.55 -13.57
CA VAL A 397 12.10 -1.47 -13.85
C VAL A 397 11.32 -0.19 -14.13
N VAL A 398 11.86 0.94 -13.69
CA VAL A 398 11.28 2.27 -13.92
C VAL A 398 12.29 3.11 -14.71
N VAL A 399 11.93 3.47 -15.92
CA VAL A 399 12.82 4.21 -16.85
C VAL A 399 12.15 5.50 -17.31
N PRO A 400 12.75 6.67 -17.11
CA PRO A 400 12.20 7.92 -17.62
C PRO A 400 12.30 7.96 -19.14
N THR A 401 11.19 8.21 -19.83
CA THR A 401 11.11 8.30 -21.29
C THR A 401 10.90 9.73 -21.78
N ALA A 402 10.23 10.56 -20.98
CA ALA A 402 9.99 11.97 -21.23
C ALA A 402 9.90 12.73 -19.87
N PRO A 403 9.77 14.06 -19.87
CA PRO A 403 9.46 14.80 -18.66
C PRO A 403 8.21 14.21 -17.98
N SER A 404 8.32 13.91 -16.70
CA SER A 404 7.22 13.33 -15.90
C SER A 404 6.62 12.02 -16.43
N THR A 405 7.25 11.37 -17.42
CA THR A 405 6.76 10.12 -18.02
C THR A 405 7.76 9.00 -17.77
N TYR A 406 7.28 7.89 -17.24
CA TYR A 406 8.09 6.73 -16.86
C TYR A 406 7.53 5.46 -17.49
N ASP A 407 8.41 4.70 -18.12
CA ASP A 407 8.15 3.35 -18.60
C ASP A 407 8.33 2.38 -17.43
N VAL A 408 7.33 1.53 -17.15
CA VAL A 408 7.32 0.63 -15.97
C VAL A 408 6.92 -0.77 -16.41
N GLU A 409 7.92 -1.65 -16.54
CA GLU A 409 7.69 -3.01 -17.03
C GLU A 409 8.46 -4.05 -16.20
N PRO A 410 8.05 -5.34 -16.21
CA PRO A 410 8.86 -6.42 -15.70
C PRO A 410 10.23 -6.42 -16.37
N LEU A 411 11.28 -6.68 -15.59
CA LEU A 411 12.66 -6.56 -16.06
C LEU A 411 12.97 -7.41 -17.29
N ASP A 412 12.47 -8.65 -17.33
CA ASP A 412 12.72 -9.56 -18.45
C ASP A 412 12.03 -9.07 -19.73
N ASP A 413 10.81 -8.52 -19.61
CA ASP A 413 10.08 -7.93 -20.75
C ASP A 413 10.84 -6.71 -21.28
N TRP A 414 11.27 -5.82 -20.39
CA TRP A 414 12.06 -4.64 -20.74
C TRP A 414 13.39 -4.98 -21.42
N TYR A 415 14.13 -6.03 -20.96
CA TYR A 415 15.34 -6.48 -21.64
C TYR A 415 15.04 -7.06 -23.01
N SER A 416 13.89 -7.69 -23.21
CA SER A 416 13.49 -8.27 -24.50
C SER A 416 13.27 -7.22 -25.59
N GLU A 417 12.96 -5.97 -25.22
CA GLU A 417 12.77 -4.84 -26.12
C GLU A 417 14.09 -4.19 -26.56
N GLY A 418 15.20 -4.53 -25.90
CA GLY A 418 16.51 -4.01 -26.20
C GLY A 418 17.00 -4.37 -27.60
N THR A 419 17.82 -3.52 -28.19
CA THR A 419 18.43 -3.75 -29.50
C THR A 419 19.86 -4.22 -29.37
N THR A 420 20.31 -5.05 -30.31
CA THR A 420 21.73 -5.45 -30.36
C THR A 420 22.53 -4.46 -31.18
N ARG A 421 23.61 -3.92 -30.60
CA ARG A 421 24.48 -2.91 -31.22
C ARG A 421 25.91 -3.40 -31.33
N ASP A 422 26.47 -3.43 -32.53
CA ASP A 422 27.87 -3.75 -32.73
C ASP A 422 28.74 -2.49 -32.50
N ILE A 423 29.54 -2.55 -31.45
CA ILE A 423 30.47 -1.48 -31.06
C ILE A 423 31.94 -1.89 -31.22
N SER A 424 32.22 -3.04 -31.84
CA SER A 424 33.56 -3.64 -31.95
C SER A 424 34.64 -2.66 -32.45
N GLN A 425 34.28 -1.77 -33.38
CA GLN A 425 35.22 -0.79 -33.96
C GLN A 425 35.58 0.37 -33.00
N TYR A 426 34.84 0.53 -31.91
CA TYR A 426 35.01 1.62 -30.95
C TYR A 426 35.67 1.17 -29.67
N VAL A 427 35.81 -0.15 -29.45
CA VAL A 427 36.33 -0.73 -28.23
C VAL A 427 37.85 -0.92 -28.33
N ASP A 428 38.59 -0.51 -27.31
CA ASP A 428 39.97 -0.85 -27.14
C ASP A 428 40.07 -2.36 -26.76
N THR A 429 40.58 -3.14 -27.69
CA THR A 429 40.75 -4.59 -27.53
C THR A 429 42.13 -5.00 -27.03
N GLU A 430 43.06 -4.05 -26.88
CA GLU A 430 44.40 -4.32 -26.37
C GLU A 430 44.39 -4.57 -24.85
N GLU A 431 43.49 -3.90 -24.12
CA GLU A 431 43.33 -4.05 -22.68
C GLU A 431 41.87 -4.35 -22.29
N SER A 432 41.63 -5.47 -21.67
CA SER A 432 40.35 -5.81 -21.05
C SER A 432 40.56 -6.56 -19.73
N ASN A 433 39.63 -6.38 -18.81
CA ASN A 433 39.63 -7.13 -17.56
C ASN A 433 38.43 -8.06 -17.50
N VAL A 434 38.64 -9.25 -16.93
CA VAL A 434 37.57 -10.22 -16.70
C VAL A 434 37.57 -10.58 -15.23
N LYS A 435 36.43 -10.40 -14.59
CA LYS A 435 36.23 -10.69 -13.17
C LYS A 435 35.12 -11.71 -13.00
N LYS A 436 35.16 -12.48 -11.90
CA LYS A 436 33.99 -13.27 -11.49
C LYS A 436 32.83 -12.32 -11.12
N ALA A 437 31.61 -12.70 -11.46
CA ALA A 437 30.44 -11.98 -10.95
C ALA A 437 30.36 -12.15 -9.42
N PRO A 438 30.07 -11.09 -8.65
CA PRO A 438 29.84 -11.20 -7.22
C PRO A 438 28.43 -11.76 -6.98
N LEU A 439 28.31 -13.08 -6.84
CA LEU A 439 27.04 -13.77 -6.67
C LEU A 439 26.79 -14.08 -5.20
N TYR A 440 25.51 -14.08 -4.81
CA TYR A 440 25.07 -14.46 -3.48
C TYR A 440 24.92 -15.99 -3.37
N ARG A 441 25.18 -16.56 -2.19
CA ARG A 441 24.90 -17.97 -1.91
C ARG A 441 23.42 -18.26 -1.69
N ARG A 442 22.68 -17.23 -1.25
CA ARG A 442 21.24 -17.29 -0.99
C ARG A 442 20.60 -15.96 -1.30
N ILE A 443 19.43 -16.00 -1.91
CA ILE A 443 18.52 -14.88 -2.04
C ILE A 443 17.23 -15.25 -1.33
N SER A 444 16.85 -14.46 -0.33
CA SER A 444 15.59 -14.63 0.41
C SER A 444 14.61 -13.58 -0.04
N PHE A 445 13.47 -14.02 -0.53
CA PHE A 445 12.33 -13.17 -0.86
C PHE A 445 11.35 -13.22 0.30
N LYS A 446 11.00 -12.07 0.86
CA LYS A 446 10.23 -12.00 2.10
C LYS A 446 9.12 -10.98 2.03
N TYR A 447 8.01 -11.33 2.63
CA TYR A 447 6.99 -10.40 3.10
C TYR A 447 7.32 -9.92 4.51
N ASN A 448 6.66 -8.86 4.98
CA ASN A 448 6.76 -8.48 6.37
C ASN A 448 6.22 -9.60 7.28
N GLU A 449 6.78 -9.70 8.49
CA GLU A 449 6.25 -10.64 9.47
C GLU A 449 4.86 -10.22 9.92
N THR A 450 3.90 -11.13 9.76
CA THR A 450 2.52 -10.93 10.17
C THR A 450 2.25 -11.54 11.54
N GLU A 451 1.41 -10.88 12.33
CA GLU A 451 0.85 -11.40 13.58
C GLU A 451 -0.52 -12.05 13.37
N ALA A 452 -1.04 -12.06 12.13
CA ALA A 452 -2.29 -12.74 11.80
C ALA A 452 -2.20 -14.22 12.17
N ILE A 453 -3.25 -14.72 12.87
CA ILE A 453 -3.28 -16.04 13.50
C ILE A 453 -2.79 -17.17 12.58
N LEU A 454 -3.22 -17.20 11.32
CA LEU A 454 -2.85 -18.25 10.37
C LEU A 454 -1.42 -18.08 9.84
N GLY A 455 -0.99 -16.85 9.58
CA GLY A 455 0.36 -16.54 9.11
C GLY A 455 1.40 -16.82 10.19
N GLU A 456 1.14 -16.44 11.44
CA GLU A 456 1.99 -16.77 12.58
C GLU A 456 2.07 -18.29 12.80
N GLN A 457 0.93 -18.99 12.75
CA GLN A 457 0.89 -20.44 12.89
C GLN A 457 1.73 -21.11 11.78
N TYR A 458 1.62 -20.66 10.54
CA TYR A 458 2.40 -21.18 9.43
C TYR A 458 3.90 -20.97 9.67
N ARG A 459 4.33 -19.77 10.07
CA ARG A 459 5.72 -19.43 10.38
C ARG A 459 6.30 -20.30 11.47
N LEU A 460 5.55 -20.52 12.57
CA LEU A 460 5.99 -21.35 13.68
C LEU A 460 6.13 -22.85 13.30
N GLN A 461 5.36 -23.31 12.31
CA GLN A 461 5.40 -24.70 11.87
C GLN A 461 6.49 -24.94 10.81
N ASN A 462 6.77 -23.98 9.95
CA ASN A 462 7.61 -24.15 8.76
C ASN A 462 8.96 -23.43 8.85
N ASP A 463 9.20 -22.61 9.89
CA ASP A 463 10.40 -21.78 10.04
C ASP A 463 10.64 -20.83 8.86
N ILE A 464 9.55 -20.41 8.19
CA ILE A 464 9.53 -19.47 7.09
C ILE A 464 8.17 -18.77 7.04
N GLY A 465 8.13 -17.47 6.63
CA GLY A 465 6.89 -16.73 6.45
C GLY A 465 6.01 -17.34 5.35
N TYR A 466 4.69 -17.17 5.48
CA TYR A 466 3.80 -17.58 4.41
C TYR A 466 4.03 -16.72 3.18
N GLY A 467 4.25 -17.37 2.04
CA GLY A 467 4.57 -16.70 0.78
C GLY A 467 6.04 -16.39 0.55
N ASP A 468 6.89 -16.53 1.55
CA ASP A 468 8.33 -16.33 1.41
C ASP A 468 9.00 -17.44 0.59
N LEU A 469 10.17 -17.13 0.06
CA LEU A 469 11.02 -18.09 -0.65
C LEU A 469 12.49 -17.87 -0.29
N ARG A 470 13.22 -18.97 -0.08
CA ARG A 470 14.67 -19.00 0.00
C ARG A 470 15.24 -19.73 -1.22
N ALA A 471 15.96 -19.00 -2.06
CA ALA A 471 16.64 -19.54 -3.23
C ALA A 471 18.12 -19.75 -2.88
N ASP A 472 18.57 -21.00 -2.77
CA ASP A 472 19.94 -21.39 -2.46
C ASP A 472 20.72 -21.71 -3.73
N PHE A 473 21.95 -21.22 -3.79
CA PHE A 473 22.87 -21.43 -4.90
C PHE A 473 24.18 -22.08 -4.42
N ALA A 474 24.80 -22.88 -5.28
CA ALA A 474 26.04 -23.59 -4.97
C ALA A 474 27.27 -22.66 -5.10
N PHE A 475 27.22 -21.47 -4.52
CA PHE A 475 28.31 -20.50 -4.54
C PHE A 475 28.77 -20.13 -3.13
N ASP A 476 30.03 -19.76 -3.02
CA ASP A 476 30.53 -19.08 -1.83
C ASP A 476 30.24 -17.59 -1.93
N GLY A 477 29.41 -17.05 -1.06
CA GLY A 477 29.02 -15.66 -1.11
C GLY A 477 28.21 -15.25 0.10
N GLU A 478 27.76 -14.01 0.10
CA GLU A 478 26.88 -13.44 1.10
C GLU A 478 25.42 -13.88 0.83
N GLU A 479 24.53 -13.54 1.74
CA GLU A 479 23.09 -13.67 1.57
C GLU A 479 22.51 -12.30 1.20
N PHE A 480 21.47 -12.30 0.39
CA PHE A 480 20.74 -11.10 -0.01
C PHE A 480 19.25 -11.27 0.32
N GLU A 481 18.62 -10.19 0.78
CA GLU A 481 17.19 -10.20 1.09
C GLU A 481 16.46 -9.20 0.19
N VAL A 482 15.39 -9.67 -0.42
CA VAL A 482 14.40 -8.87 -1.14
C VAL A 482 13.15 -8.82 -0.27
N GLU A 483 12.94 -7.69 0.41
CA GLU A 483 11.82 -7.49 1.31
C GLU A 483 10.76 -6.61 0.66
N VAL A 484 9.51 -7.06 0.74
CA VAL A 484 8.34 -6.38 0.20
C VAL A 484 7.57 -5.78 1.37
N GLY A 485 7.21 -4.51 1.29
CA GLY A 485 6.53 -3.78 2.36
C GLY A 485 5.02 -4.08 2.46
N PHE A 486 4.61 -5.32 2.23
CA PHE A 486 3.25 -5.82 2.37
C PHE A 486 3.20 -7.00 3.33
N ASP A 487 2.06 -7.21 3.97
CA ASP A 487 1.73 -8.48 4.61
C ASP A 487 1.13 -9.43 3.59
N ASN A 488 1.50 -10.70 3.66
CA ASN A 488 0.89 -11.74 2.86
C ASN A 488 -0.08 -12.57 3.70
N MET A 489 -1.37 -12.33 3.51
CA MET A 489 -2.40 -13.02 4.29
C MET A 489 -2.62 -14.45 3.80
N LEU A 490 -2.56 -15.41 4.73
CA LEU A 490 -3.05 -16.76 4.46
C LEU A 490 -4.58 -16.73 4.58
N PHE A 491 -5.28 -16.90 3.46
CA PHE A 491 -6.73 -16.99 3.43
C PHE A 491 -7.19 -18.39 3.83
N GLU A 492 -8.14 -18.45 4.76
CA GLU A 492 -8.73 -19.70 5.21
C GLU A 492 -9.91 -20.06 4.33
N ARG A 493 -9.97 -21.33 3.91
CA ARG A 493 -11.15 -21.86 3.24
C ARG A 493 -12.04 -22.55 4.28
N LEU A 494 -13.18 -21.96 4.55
CA LEU A 494 -14.18 -22.52 5.44
C LEU A 494 -15.07 -23.52 4.69
N THR A 495 -15.26 -24.70 5.25
CA THR A 495 -16.06 -25.77 4.66
C THR A 495 -17.04 -26.33 5.68
N ASP A 496 -18.27 -26.64 5.22
CA ASP A 496 -19.21 -27.41 6.01
C ASP A 496 -18.99 -28.91 5.78
N THR A 497 -18.52 -29.59 6.80
CA THR A 497 -18.24 -31.03 6.78
C THR A 497 -19.47 -31.93 7.00
N TYR A 498 -20.62 -31.37 7.37
CA TYR A 498 -21.81 -32.13 7.77
C TYR A 498 -22.80 -32.43 6.65
N SER A 499 -22.66 -31.86 5.49
CA SER A 499 -23.52 -32.16 4.36
C SER A 499 -23.09 -33.46 3.70
N ASN A 500 -23.68 -34.57 4.07
CA ASN A 500 -23.68 -35.93 3.46
C ASN A 500 -22.88 -36.18 2.16
N GLY A 501 -21.72 -35.65 2.02
CA GLY A 501 -20.78 -35.89 0.92
C GLY A 501 -21.20 -35.29 -0.44
N VAL A 502 -22.21 -34.44 -0.48
CA VAL A 502 -22.65 -33.78 -1.73
C VAL A 502 -22.84 -32.30 -1.46
N GLY A 503 -21.90 -31.51 -1.91
CA GLY A 503 -21.95 -30.05 -1.85
C GLY A 503 -21.24 -29.45 -0.64
N LEU A 504 -19.91 -29.35 -0.73
CA LEU A 504 -19.12 -28.60 0.21
C LEU A 504 -19.41 -27.10 0.02
N THR A 505 -19.75 -26.40 1.10
CA THR A 505 -19.68 -24.94 1.11
C THR A 505 -18.22 -24.55 1.23
N GLU A 506 -17.73 -23.80 0.27
CA GLU A 506 -16.37 -23.31 0.28
C GLU A 506 -16.41 -21.80 0.32
N ILE A 507 -15.95 -21.20 1.43
CA ILE A 507 -15.94 -19.76 1.64
C ILE A 507 -14.51 -19.36 2.00
N ASN A 508 -13.88 -18.50 1.21
CA ASN A 508 -12.56 -17.96 1.52
C ASN A 508 -12.70 -16.72 2.38
N VAL A 509 -12.03 -16.75 3.53
CA VAL A 509 -12.01 -15.62 4.48
C VAL A 509 -10.58 -15.26 4.87
N GLY A 510 -10.35 -13.98 5.11
CA GLY A 510 -9.14 -13.50 5.74
C GLY A 510 -9.35 -13.34 7.25
N GLN A 511 -8.35 -13.70 8.04
CA GLN A 511 -8.40 -13.61 9.52
C GLN A 511 -7.35 -12.60 9.99
N CYS A 512 -7.71 -11.31 10.10
CA CYS A 512 -6.79 -10.24 10.54
C CYS A 512 -6.91 -10.01 12.06
N ILE A 513 -6.62 -11.06 12.82
CA ILE A 513 -6.60 -11.08 14.28
C ILE A 513 -5.36 -11.83 14.74
N THR A 514 -4.89 -11.52 15.95
CA THR A 514 -3.76 -12.21 16.57
C THR A 514 -4.14 -13.61 17.03
N ARG A 515 -3.16 -14.34 17.50
CA ARG A 515 -3.35 -15.66 18.10
C ARG A 515 -4.18 -15.63 19.40
N GLU A 516 -4.14 -14.53 20.11
CA GLU A 516 -4.94 -14.26 21.30
C GLU A 516 -6.38 -13.83 20.95
N LEU A 517 -6.73 -13.82 19.66
CA LEU A 517 -8.00 -13.37 19.09
C LEU A 517 -8.25 -11.86 19.25
N GLU A 518 -7.18 -11.09 19.34
CA GLU A 518 -7.25 -9.64 19.44
C GLU A 518 -7.09 -8.98 18.04
N PRO A 519 -7.78 -7.87 17.78
CA PRO A 519 -7.55 -7.07 16.59
C PRO A 519 -6.13 -6.52 16.55
N TYR A 520 -5.49 -6.55 15.38
CA TYR A 520 -4.18 -5.93 15.21
C TYR A 520 -4.11 -5.13 13.91
N ILE A 521 -3.07 -4.31 13.80
CA ILE A 521 -2.72 -3.60 12.58
C ILE A 521 -1.34 -4.05 12.12
N GLY A 522 -1.29 -4.58 10.91
CA GLY A 522 -0.06 -5.00 10.24
C GLY A 522 0.35 -4.04 9.13
N GLN A 523 1.19 -4.52 8.24
CA GLN A 523 1.50 -3.82 7.00
C GLN A 523 0.32 -3.94 6.02
N PRO A 524 0.30 -3.13 4.94
CA PRO A 524 -0.77 -3.20 3.93
C PRO A 524 -0.93 -4.61 3.37
N ILE A 525 -2.17 -5.06 3.26
CA ILE A 525 -2.53 -6.36 2.71
C ILE A 525 -3.03 -6.15 1.29
N ILE A 526 -2.39 -6.81 0.33
CA ILE A 526 -2.82 -6.88 -1.06
C ILE A 526 -3.27 -8.31 -1.38
N PHE A 527 -4.26 -8.44 -2.25
CA PHE A 527 -4.82 -9.73 -2.63
C PHE A 527 -5.47 -9.67 -4.01
N TYR A 528 -5.70 -10.83 -4.61
CA TYR A 528 -6.52 -10.94 -5.80
C TYR A 528 -8.01 -11.08 -5.45
N ALA A 529 -8.87 -10.31 -6.11
CA ALA A 529 -10.29 -10.60 -6.23
C ALA A 529 -10.49 -11.34 -7.56
N ALA A 530 -10.45 -12.68 -7.50
CA ALA A 530 -10.33 -13.53 -8.69
C ALA A 530 -11.66 -13.74 -9.46
N GLY A 531 -12.77 -13.24 -8.92
CA GLY A 531 -14.12 -13.35 -9.49
C GLY A 531 -15.18 -13.62 -8.43
N ASN A 532 -16.42 -13.74 -8.85
CA ASN A 532 -17.51 -14.09 -7.95
C ASN A 532 -17.52 -15.59 -7.69
N LEU A 533 -17.52 -15.95 -6.43
CA LEU A 533 -17.78 -17.31 -5.97
C LEU A 533 -19.28 -17.43 -5.68
N ARG A 534 -19.94 -18.43 -6.27
CA ARG A 534 -21.30 -18.78 -5.94
C ARG A 534 -21.35 -20.08 -5.15
N ILE A 535 -21.83 -19.98 -3.91
CA ILE A 535 -22.01 -21.10 -3.02
C ILE A 535 -23.25 -21.91 -3.46
N GLN A 536 -23.26 -23.21 -3.22
CA GLN A 536 -24.40 -24.05 -3.60
C GLN A 536 -25.70 -23.64 -2.90
N LEU A 537 -26.84 -23.83 -3.58
CA LEU A 537 -28.18 -23.36 -3.18
C LEU A 537 -28.64 -23.76 -1.76
N SER A 538 -28.09 -24.84 -1.20
CA SER A 538 -28.44 -25.31 0.15
C SER A 538 -27.60 -24.67 1.27
N ASN A 539 -26.55 -23.98 0.92
CA ASN A 539 -25.59 -23.40 1.84
C ASN A 539 -25.50 -21.91 1.56
N HIS A 540 -25.62 -21.13 2.57
CA HIS A 540 -25.52 -19.67 2.51
C HIS A 540 -24.67 -19.19 3.68
N TRP A 541 -24.16 -18.01 3.55
CA TRP A 541 -23.62 -17.25 4.65
C TRP A 541 -24.51 -16.05 4.90
N SER A 542 -24.42 -15.45 6.06
CA SER A 542 -25.25 -14.31 6.39
C SER A 542 -24.48 -13.29 7.22
N TYR A 543 -24.90 -12.05 7.12
CA TYR A 543 -24.45 -10.98 7.99
C TYR A 543 -25.67 -10.21 8.51
N THR A 544 -25.51 -9.56 9.65
CA THR A 544 -26.50 -8.68 10.23
C THR A 544 -26.32 -7.28 9.64
N ASP A 545 -27.38 -6.77 9.06
CA ASP A 545 -27.42 -5.45 8.41
C ASP A 545 -27.55 -4.30 9.44
N MET A 546 -27.69 -3.07 8.94
CA MET A 546 -27.86 -1.88 9.77
C MET A 546 -29.19 -1.84 10.54
N ASN A 547 -30.18 -2.68 10.16
CA ASN A 547 -31.50 -2.77 10.79
C ASN A 547 -31.62 -4.01 11.72
N ASP A 548 -30.51 -4.62 12.09
CA ASP A 548 -30.43 -5.89 12.83
C ASP A 548 -31.14 -7.05 12.10
N ALA A 549 -31.32 -6.95 10.79
CA ALA A 549 -31.89 -8.02 9.98
C ALA A 549 -30.77 -8.93 9.44
N ALA A 550 -31.06 -10.21 9.41
CA ALA A 550 -30.17 -11.18 8.79
C ALA A 550 -30.30 -11.14 7.28
N ILE A 551 -29.21 -10.90 6.59
CA ILE A 551 -29.11 -10.91 5.15
C ILE A 551 -28.38 -12.16 4.69
N GLU A 552 -29.12 -13.07 4.07
CA GLU A 552 -28.56 -14.31 3.51
C GLU A 552 -27.90 -14.04 2.14
N LYS A 553 -26.68 -14.57 1.95
CA LYS A 553 -25.91 -14.46 0.72
C LYS A 553 -25.45 -15.81 0.20
N GLN A 554 -25.46 -15.96 -1.10
CA GLN A 554 -24.90 -17.13 -1.80
C GLN A 554 -23.68 -16.75 -2.66
N ASP A 555 -23.48 -15.49 -2.88
CA ASP A 555 -22.41 -14.97 -3.71
C ASP A 555 -21.43 -14.13 -2.88
N MET A 556 -20.15 -14.16 -3.24
CA MET A 556 -19.10 -13.34 -2.64
C MET A 556 -17.90 -13.23 -3.58
N TRP A 557 -17.04 -12.27 -3.36
CA TRP A 557 -15.74 -12.25 -4.01
C TRP A 557 -14.90 -13.44 -3.56
N LEU A 558 -14.37 -14.19 -4.52
CA LEU A 558 -13.27 -15.10 -4.25
C LEU A 558 -12.00 -14.28 -4.06
N ILE A 559 -11.62 -14.11 -2.82
CA ILE A 559 -10.39 -13.40 -2.42
C ILE A 559 -9.29 -14.39 -2.10
N GLY A 560 -8.04 -14.03 -2.35
CA GLY A 560 -6.89 -14.88 -2.05
C GLY A 560 -5.62 -14.40 -2.71
N ASN A 561 -4.59 -15.23 -2.62
CA ASN A 561 -3.31 -14.94 -3.24
C ASN A 561 -3.23 -15.37 -4.71
N VAL A 562 -4.23 -16.06 -5.22
CA VAL A 562 -4.28 -16.55 -6.60
C VAL A 562 -5.21 -15.71 -7.48
N ASN A 563 -4.82 -15.49 -8.73
CA ASN A 563 -5.54 -14.65 -9.70
C ASN A 563 -6.75 -15.32 -10.37
N SER A 564 -7.03 -16.58 -10.06
CA SER A 564 -8.10 -17.37 -10.67
C SER A 564 -8.75 -18.35 -9.70
N SER A 565 -10.07 -18.52 -9.82
CA SER A 565 -10.84 -19.53 -9.06
C SER A 565 -10.64 -20.96 -9.58
N VAL A 566 -10.07 -21.12 -10.77
CA VAL A 566 -9.79 -22.40 -11.40
C VAL A 566 -8.30 -22.51 -11.63
N ALA A 567 -7.69 -23.50 -11.04
CA ALA A 567 -6.29 -23.78 -11.27
C ALA A 567 -6.07 -24.21 -12.72
N THR A 568 -5.29 -23.45 -13.42
CA THR A 568 -4.84 -23.70 -14.79
C THR A 568 -3.34 -23.52 -14.86
N SER A 569 -2.74 -23.85 -15.99
CA SER A 569 -1.32 -23.63 -16.22
C SER A 569 -0.90 -22.15 -16.23
N VAL A 570 -1.85 -21.23 -16.17
CA VAL A 570 -1.62 -19.77 -16.14
C VAL A 570 -2.11 -19.12 -14.84
N THR A 571 -2.43 -19.91 -13.81
CA THR A 571 -2.81 -19.39 -12.50
C THR A 571 -1.57 -18.92 -11.77
N LYS A 572 -1.52 -17.62 -11.46
CA LYS A 572 -0.43 -16.96 -10.73
C LYS A 572 -0.80 -16.79 -9.27
N THR A 573 0.20 -16.82 -8.40
CA THR A 573 0.02 -16.50 -6.98
C THR A 573 0.93 -15.35 -6.56
N LEU A 574 0.49 -14.59 -5.55
CA LEU A 574 1.30 -13.56 -4.88
C LEU A 574 2.42 -14.16 -4.02
N ASN A 575 2.39 -15.44 -3.70
CA ASN A 575 3.49 -16.08 -3.00
C ASN A 575 4.76 -16.08 -3.88
N PHE A 576 5.92 -15.82 -3.30
CA PHE A 576 7.18 -15.98 -4.04
C PHE A 576 7.42 -17.44 -4.43
N GLY A 577 7.10 -18.38 -3.53
CA GLY A 577 7.17 -19.81 -3.80
C GLY A 577 5.88 -20.40 -4.36
N THR A 578 5.86 -21.72 -4.45
CA THR A 578 4.65 -22.48 -4.81
C THR A 578 3.61 -22.37 -3.71
N GLU A 579 2.38 -22.10 -4.08
CA GLU A 579 1.23 -22.18 -3.19
C GLU A 579 0.51 -23.52 -3.39
N ILE A 580 0.13 -24.14 -2.30
CA ILE A 580 -0.60 -25.42 -2.34
C ILE A 580 -2.00 -25.19 -1.79
N ASP A 581 -3.00 -25.44 -2.62
CA ASP A 581 -4.38 -25.49 -2.16
C ASP A 581 -4.55 -26.63 -1.14
N PRO A 582 -4.91 -26.33 0.10
CA PRO A 582 -4.94 -27.34 1.17
C PRO A 582 -6.05 -28.39 0.98
N TYR A 583 -7.08 -28.12 0.16
CA TYR A 583 -8.19 -29.03 -0.05
C TYR A 583 -8.05 -29.87 -1.31
N LEU A 584 -7.66 -29.23 -2.40
CA LEU A 584 -7.48 -29.91 -3.69
C LEU A 584 -6.10 -30.54 -3.84
N LEU A 585 -5.16 -30.23 -2.93
CA LEU A 585 -3.73 -30.56 -3.00
C LEU A 585 -3.13 -30.18 -4.35
N GLN A 586 -3.64 -29.11 -4.94
CA GLN A 586 -3.20 -28.58 -6.21
C GLN A 586 -2.12 -27.52 -5.97
N ALA A 587 -1.02 -27.61 -6.69
CA ALA A 587 0.05 -26.64 -6.62
C ALA A 587 -0.18 -25.52 -7.63
N PHE A 588 -0.01 -24.29 -7.19
CA PHE A 588 0.10 -23.10 -8.03
C PHE A 588 1.59 -22.73 -8.09
N ASP A 589 2.25 -23.15 -9.17
CA ASP A 589 3.70 -23.02 -9.29
C ASP A 589 4.16 -21.68 -9.84
N ASP A 590 3.23 -20.88 -10.41
CA ASP A 590 3.56 -19.58 -11.00
C ASP A 590 3.51 -18.47 -9.95
N GLY A 591 4.38 -18.61 -8.94
CA GLY A 591 4.63 -17.59 -7.92
C GLY A 591 5.45 -16.41 -8.47
N LEU A 592 5.57 -15.35 -7.66
CA LEU A 592 6.29 -14.13 -8.06
C LEU A 592 7.73 -14.42 -8.47
N TYR A 593 8.42 -15.29 -7.73
CA TYR A 593 9.79 -15.68 -8.09
C TYR A 593 9.86 -16.32 -9.47
N LYS A 594 9.02 -17.35 -9.73
CA LYS A 594 9.04 -18.06 -11.00
C LYS A 594 8.65 -17.19 -12.17
N THR A 595 7.70 -16.28 -11.96
CA THR A 595 7.11 -15.45 -13.01
C THR A 595 7.96 -14.24 -13.38
N TYR A 596 8.62 -13.60 -12.38
CA TYR A 596 9.25 -12.30 -12.57
C TYR A 596 10.74 -12.25 -12.23
N TRP A 597 11.27 -13.24 -11.48
CA TRP A 597 12.64 -13.21 -10.99
C TRP A 597 13.51 -14.32 -11.52
N LYS A 598 12.91 -15.47 -11.82
CA LYS A 598 13.66 -16.70 -12.05
C LYS A 598 14.56 -16.63 -13.28
N ASP A 599 14.06 -16.11 -14.39
CA ASP A 599 14.81 -16.09 -15.65
C ASP A 599 15.99 -15.14 -15.51
N TYR A 600 15.79 -13.94 -14.98
CA TYR A 600 16.85 -13.00 -14.65
C TYR A 600 17.90 -13.58 -13.70
N ILE A 601 17.48 -14.23 -12.60
CA ILE A 601 18.42 -14.81 -11.63
C ILE A 601 19.14 -16.02 -12.22
N THR A 602 18.46 -16.87 -12.98
CA THR A 602 19.07 -18.03 -13.64
C THR A 602 20.15 -17.58 -14.62
N ASP A 603 19.84 -16.54 -15.39
CA ASP A 603 20.78 -15.96 -16.35
C ASP A 603 21.98 -15.31 -15.64
N LEU A 604 21.72 -14.53 -14.57
CA LEU A 604 22.79 -13.90 -13.78
C LEU A 604 23.68 -14.92 -13.07
N TYR A 605 23.12 -16.06 -12.60
CA TYR A 605 23.79 -17.07 -11.79
C TYR A 605 24.35 -18.23 -12.63
N ASP A 606 24.41 -18.10 -13.95
CA ASP A 606 25.08 -19.07 -14.80
C ASP A 606 26.57 -19.17 -14.43
N ALA A 607 27.09 -20.39 -14.34
CA ALA A 607 28.47 -20.65 -13.95
C ALA A 607 29.51 -20.04 -14.93
N SER A 608 29.12 -19.78 -16.17
CA SER A 608 29.94 -19.12 -17.20
C SER A 608 29.91 -17.60 -17.14
N ARG A 609 29.01 -17.00 -16.30
CA ARG A 609 28.85 -15.56 -16.18
C ARG A 609 30.13 -14.90 -15.67
N ARG A 610 30.56 -13.87 -16.37
CA ARG A 610 31.75 -13.06 -16.07
C ARG A 610 31.41 -11.59 -16.24
N VAL A 611 32.08 -10.75 -15.47
CA VAL A 611 32.06 -9.29 -15.64
C VAL A 611 33.27 -8.89 -16.45
N PHE A 612 33.04 -8.32 -17.61
CA PHE A 612 34.05 -7.79 -18.50
C PHE A 612 34.12 -6.28 -18.37
N THR A 613 35.31 -5.74 -18.33
CA THR A 613 35.52 -4.29 -18.38
C THR A 613 36.31 -3.94 -19.63
N PHE A 614 35.72 -3.08 -20.48
CA PHE A 614 36.33 -2.56 -21.69
C PHE A 614 36.42 -1.04 -21.62
N LYS A 615 37.44 -0.50 -22.28
CA LYS A 615 37.52 0.92 -22.64
C LYS A 615 37.02 1.09 -24.07
N ALA A 616 36.29 2.15 -24.33
CA ALA A 616 35.80 2.45 -25.68
C ALA A 616 35.84 3.95 -25.98
N GLN A 617 35.92 4.29 -27.26
CA GLN A 617 35.73 5.65 -27.74
C GLN A 617 34.44 5.68 -28.55
N LEU A 618 33.33 5.99 -27.85
CA LEU A 618 32.00 5.95 -28.46
C LEU A 618 31.71 7.25 -29.24
N PRO A 619 31.30 7.16 -30.52
CA PRO A 619 30.81 8.32 -31.23
C PRO A 619 29.47 8.79 -30.67
N LEU A 620 29.19 10.07 -30.79
CA LEU A 620 27.98 10.71 -30.28
C LEU A 620 26.69 9.97 -30.65
N GLY A 621 26.58 9.52 -31.92
CA GLY A 621 25.37 8.83 -32.38
C GLY A 621 25.11 7.52 -31.65
N VAL A 622 26.15 6.85 -31.15
CA VAL A 622 26.03 5.65 -30.31
C VAL A 622 25.67 6.06 -28.89
N MET A 623 26.35 7.07 -28.32
CA MET A 623 26.11 7.52 -26.94
C MET A 623 24.66 7.94 -26.71
N VAL A 624 24.09 8.75 -27.62
CA VAL A 624 22.72 9.28 -27.49
C VAL A 624 21.65 8.18 -27.65
N GLN A 625 21.95 7.15 -28.45
CA GLN A 625 20.98 6.07 -28.73
C GLN A 625 21.13 4.87 -27.80
N LEU A 626 22.20 4.81 -27.01
CA LEU A 626 22.45 3.70 -26.12
C LEU A 626 21.43 3.65 -24.99
N LYS A 627 20.71 2.53 -24.90
CA LYS A 627 19.79 2.24 -23.80
C LYS A 627 20.39 1.16 -22.90
N ASN A 628 20.03 1.15 -21.64
CA ASN A 628 20.56 0.19 -20.67
C ASN A 628 20.08 -1.24 -20.94
N ASN A 629 18.99 -1.43 -21.69
CA ASN A 629 18.51 -2.76 -22.12
C ASN A 629 19.12 -3.24 -23.44
N ASP A 630 19.95 -2.44 -24.10
CA ASP A 630 20.63 -2.86 -25.31
C ASP A 630 21.66 -3.97 -25.01
N LYS A 631 21.83 -4.88 -25.96
CA LYS A 631 22.96 -5.81 -26.00
C LYS A 631 24.09 -5.24 -26.85
N LEU A 632 25.31 -5.36 -26.37
CA LEU A 632 26.48 -4.87 -27.07
C LEU A 632 27.24 -6.03 -27.70
N THR A 633 27.47 -5.99 -29.01
CA THR A 633 28.35 -6.93 -29.70
C THR A 633 29.79 -6.39 -29.75
N ILE A 634 30.73 -7.15 -29.23
CA ILE A 634 32.18 -6.87 -29.28
C ILE A 634 32.88 -8.12 -29.79
N LEU A 635 33.57 -8.03 -30.93
CA LEU A 635 34.30 -9.16 -31.55
C LEU A 635 33.46 -10.44 -31.67
N GLU A 636 32.26 -10.32 -32.24
CA GLU A 636 31.31 -11.43 -32.47
C GLU A 636 30.68 -12.05 -31.18
N ARG A 637 30.88 -11.43 -30.02
CA ARG A 637 30.26 -11.86 -28.76
C ARG A 637 29.27 -10.80 -28.28
N ASN A 638 28.16 -11.27 -27.75
CA ASN A 638 27.15 -10.41 -27.17
C ASN A 638 27.35 -10.25 -25.65
N TYR A 639 27.04 -9.06 -25.20
CA TYR A 639 27.13 -8.67 -23.79
C TYR A 639 25.91 -7.90 -23.36
N ILE A 640 25.52 -8.07 -22.10
CA ILE A 640 24.48 -7.31 -21.41
C ILE A 640 25.17 -6.17 -20.65
N ILE A 641 24.57 -5.00 -20.66
CA ILE A 641 25.09 -3.83 -19.96
C ILE A 641 24.85 -3.98 -18.45
N ASN A 642 25.93 -4.01 -17.65
CA ASN A 642 25.86 -3.90 -16.19
C ASN A 642 26.01 -2.44 -15.76
N SER A 643 27.01 -1.72 -16.27
CA SER A 643 27.14 -0.28 -16.12
C SER A 643 27.99 0.30 -17.26
N VAL A 644 27.70 1.53 -17.60
CA VAL A 644 28.47 2.32 -18.58
C VAL A 644 28.80 3.65 -17.96
N LYS A 645 30.09 3.96 -17.86
CA LYS A 645 30.57 5.31 -17.53
C LYS A 645 30.96 6.01 -18.82
N LEU A 646 30.30 7.11 -19.11
CA LEU A 646 30.49 7.92 -20.31
C LEU A 646 31.08 9.28 -19.94
N ASN A 647 32.15 9.66 -20.58
CA ASN A 647 32.59 11.05 -20.65
C ASN A 647 31.90 11.73 -21.83
N LEU A 648 30.96 12.61 -21.54
CA LEU A 648 30.14 13.26 -22.59
C LEU A 648 30.93 14.25 -23.43
N THR A 649 32.08 14.74 -22.95
CA THR A 649 32.93 15.71 -23.63
C THR A 649 33.88 15.02 -24.60
N THR A 650 34.52 13.92 -24.15
CA THR A 650 35.53 13.23 -24.95
C THR A 650 35.00 12.05 -25.75
N GLY A 651 33.88 11.46 -25.31
CA GLY A 651 33.35 10.21 -25.85
C GLY A 651 34.02 8.96 -25.28
N GLU A 652 34.95 9.12 -24.34
CA GLU A 652 35.53 7.98 -23.64
C GLU A 652 34.46 7.24 -22.81
N ALA A 653 34.47 5.94 -22.91
CA ALA A 653 33.54 5.08 -22.16
C ALA A 653 34.30 3.98 -21.43
N SER A 654 33.88 3.71 -20.19
CA SER A 654 34.25 2.49 -19.48
C SER A 654 33.01 1.61 -19.38
N LEU A 655 33.07 0.47 -20.05
CA LEU A 655 31.95 -0.47 -20.16
C LEU A 655 32.17 -1.62 -19.18
N GLU A 656 31.26 -1.78 -18.23
CA GLU A 656 31.20 -2.99 -17.39
C GLU A 656 30.03 -3.84 -17.89
N LEU A 657 30.36 -4.99 -18.46
CA LEU A 657 29.45 -5.82 -19.23
C LEU A 657 29.41 -7.26 -18.68
N LEU A 658 28.26 -7.88 -18.78
CA LEU A 658 28.08 -9.33 -18.52
C LEU A 658 28.06 -10.07 -19.86
N ASN A 659 28.79 -11.19 -20.00
CA ASN A 659 28.64 -12.00 -21.21
C ASN A 659 27.20 -12.52 -21.33
N ASP A 660 26.62 -12.44 -22.53
CA ASP A 660 25.33 -13.07 -22.85
C ASP A 660 25.57 -14.59 -22.98
N VAL A 661 24.85 -15.43 -22.18
CA VAL A 661 25.09 -16.87 -22.03
C VAL A 661 24.05 -17.67 -22.79
#